data_70b7fd961e006748b376d3cd4b5b9502
#
_entry.id   70b7fd961e006748b376d3cd4b5b9502
#
_cell.length_a   1.000
_cell.length_b   1.000
_cell.length_c   1.000
_cell.angle_alpha   90.00
_cell.angle_beta   90.00
_cell.angle_gamma   90.00
#
_symmetry.space_group_name_H-M   'P 1'
#
loop_
_entity.id
_entity.type
_entity.pdbx_description
1 polymer ?
#
loop_
_entity_poly.entity_id
_entity_poly.type
_entity_poly.pdbx_seq_one_letter_code
_entity_poly.pdbx_strand_id
1 'polypeptide(L)'
;MKVFDSEEIRNVAVVGHGDTGKTSLVSALLFSSGAINRLGKVDDGNTVTDYDEEEIERKVTISTGLAHCEHKKTKINLLDTPGYGAFLLDAKGPLLASEAALVVVDAASGVEVQTETVWGFADEFGIPKAIFINKIDRERASFNRSLDSLQKTFGRGVTAVQLPIGKEKDFKGFVDLIKNKAFVYEMDGSGKFSEEDIPADMADDVSTRREELVEMVAESDDKLLEKFFEEGTLSDEELVAGLKKSFRKGDLNPVFAGAALPNCGAHQLLDYLVDLFPNPLERPPLKVVEGKEERDFQPTRDKPTSAMVFKTLADPFAGHISMIKVFSGTLKAESSVKNLSKDHDERLASVQIAQGKQYESVPEVHAGDICVVTKLKETTTGDTLGDKNFKGTFKKVEYPEPAISFAIEPKSRGDEDKIGNAVARIIEEDPSVSFRRDEETGDFLLSGTGQIHVEVVVNKLKKKYGVEVLLKTPKVPYRETITAEADVQGRHKKQTGGHGQFGDCYIKMRPRERDAGFKFTDSIFGGSIPRQFIPAVEKGVVESAARGYLAGYPVVDFEVEVYDGSYHSVDSSEMAFKIAANIAFKKAMEQARPVLLEPIMNVEIYVPEDSAGDVMGDLNSRRGRIQGMDVKGTSQVIKAQVPLAEMLTYAPALTSMTGGRGSFHMEQAHYDIVPHNIAEKIIAER
;
A
#
# COMPACT_ATOMS: atom_id res chain seq x y z
N MET A 1 -9.89 -25.85 21.09
CA MET A 1 -9.18 -24.77 21.80
C MET A 1 -10.11 -24.12 22.83
N LYS A 2 -9.57 -23.56 23.94
CA LYS A 2 -10.32 -22.79 24.95
C LYS A 2 -10.83 -21.47 24.31
N VAL A 3 -12.02 -21.05 24.65
CA VAL A 3 -12.52 -19.70 24.36
C VAL A 3 -12.06 -18.76 25.46
N PHE A 4 -11.46 -17.62 25.08
CA PHE A 4 -10.88 -16.66 26.01
C PHE A 4 -11.81 -15.48 26.22
N ASP A 5 -11.78 -14.95 27.41
CA ASP A 5 -12.46 -13.72 27.75
C ASP A 5 -11.62 -12.49 27.33
N SER A 6 -12.27 -11.36 27.06
CA SER A 6 -11.60 -10.15 26.53
C SER A 6 -10.41 -9.69 27.37
N GLU A 7 -10.47 -9.82 28.71
CA GLU A 7 -9.37 -9.45 29.61
C GLU A 7 -8.17 -10.41 29.51
N GLU A 8 -8.44 -11.66 29.07
CA GLU A 8 -7.43 -12.70 28.89
C GLU A 8 -6.81 -12.67 27.48
N ILE A 9 -7.02 -11.62 26.68
CA ILE A 9 -6.52 -11.50 25.31
C ILE A 9 -5.56 -10.33 25.18
N ARG A 10 -4.51 -10.49 24.36
CA ARG A 10 -3.63 -9.43 23.88
C ARG A 10 -3.50 -9.58 22.37
N ASN A 11 -3.75 -8.51 21.61
CA ASN A 11 -3.50 -8.49 20.17
C ASN A 11 -2.38 -7.51 19.88
N VAL A 12 -1.32 -8.01 19.32
CA VAL A 12 -0.06 -7.29 19.14
C VAL A 12 0.36 -7.33 17.67
N ALA A 13 0.39 -6.16 17.04
CA ALA A 13 0.98 -6.01 15.71
C ALA A 13 2.50 -5.88 15.85
N VAL A 14 3.24 -6.81 15.25
CA VAL A 14 4.71 -6.78 15.23
C VAL A 14 5.13 -6.06 13.94
N VAL A 15 5.63 -4.84 14.10
CA VAL A 15 5.93 -3.91 13.00
C VAL A 15 7.39 -3.45 13.04
N GLY A 16 7.88 -2.81 11.99
CA GLY A 16 9.24 -2.28 11.89
C GLY A 16 9.80 -2.39 10.49
N HIS A 17 11.01 -1.88 10.28
CA HIS A 17 11.71 -1.91 9.00
C HIS A 17 11.96 -3.34 8.50
N GLY A 18 12.28 -3.50 7.20
CA GLY A 18 12.75 -4.75 6.62
C GLY A 18 13.98 -5.28 7.36
N ASP A 19 14.12 -6.59 7.46
CA ASP A 19 15.26 -7.26 8.09
C ASP A 19 15.53 -6.97 9.59
N THR A 20 14.66 -6.25 10.29
CA THR A 20 14.83 -6.04 11.74
C THR A 20 14.62 -7.31 12.58
N GLY A 21 14.07 -8.38 11.97
CA GLY A 21 13.87 -9.68 12.60
C GLY A 21 12.52 -9.86 13.29
N LYS A 22 11.46 -9.21 12.77
CA LYS A 22 10.07 -9.37 13.25
C LYS A 22 9.61 -10.82 13.28
N THR A 23 9.68 -11.50 12.15
CA THR A 23 9.30 -12.92 12.00
C THR A 23 10.14 -13.83 12.89
N SER A 24 11.45 -13.54 13.06
CA SER A 24 12.32 -14.26 13.98
C SER A 24 11.91 -14.05 15.45
N LEU A 25 11.48 -12.82 15.81
CA LEU A 25 10.98 -12.51 17.14
C LEU A 25 9.63 -13.21 17.40
N VAL A 26 8.71 -13.20 16.44
CA VAL A 26 7.46 -13.96 16.52
C VAL A 26 7.75 -15.45 16.73
N SER A 27 8.68 -16.04 15.96
CA SER A 27 9.10 -17.43 16.16
C SER A 27 9.68 -17.69 17.55
N ALA A 28 10.49 -16.75 18.09
CA ALA A 28 11.06 -16.86 19.44
C ALA A 28 9.98 -16.80 20.53
N LEU A 29 8.98 -15.92 20.40
CA LEU A 29 7.84 -15.83 21.31
C LEU A 29 6.99 -17.11 21.28
N LEU A 30 6.69 -17.65 20.10
CA LEU A 30 5.95 -18.91 19.95
C LEU A 30 6.72 -20.10 20.54
N PHE A 31 8.04 -20.15 20.36
CA PHE A 31 8.87 -21.20 20.92
C PHE A 31 8.98 -21.10 22.45
N SER A 32 9.23 -19.89 22.98
CA SER A 32 9.36 -19.67 24.43
C SER A 32 8.07 -19.88 25.21
N SER A 33 6.91 -19.69 24.57
CA SER A 33 5.59 -20.02 25.14
C SER A 33 5.23 -21.51 25.06
N GLY A 34 6.00 -22.31 24.30
CA GLY A 34 5.70 -23.71 24.02
C GLY A 34 4.61 -23.93 22.95
N ALA A 35 4.19 -22.89 22.23
CA ALA A 35 3.22 -23.02 21.15
C ALA A 35 3.78 -23.79 19.93
N ILE A 36 5.10 -23.78 19.77
CA ILE A 36 5.82 -24.57 18.77
C ILE A 36 6.99 -25.33 19.43
N ASN A 37 7.35 -26.47 18.88
CA ASN A 37 8.39 -27.35 19.43
C ASN A 37 9.81 -27.06 18.92
N ARG A 38 9.94 -26.21 17.90
CA ARG A 38 11.20 -25.86 17.27
C ARG A 38 11.20 -24.37 16.90
N LEU A 39 12.30 -23.69 17.23
CA LEU A 39 12.52 -22.29 16.82
C LEU A 39 12.62 -22.21 15.30
N GLY A 40 11.66 -21.54 14.68
CA GLY A 40 11.64 -21.30 13.23
C GLY A 40 12.67 -20.25 12.81
N LYS A 41 13.25 -20.42 11.62
CA LYS A 41 14.21 -19.48 11.03
C LYS A 41 13.76 -19.10 9.62
N VAL A 42 13.80 -17.82 9.30
CA VAL A 42 13.44 -17.30 7.96
C VAL A 42 14.34 -17.91 6.89
N ASP A 43 15.64 -18.02 7.17
CA ASP A 43 16.60 -18.59 6.22
C ASP A 43 16.33 -20.06 5.87
N ASP A 44 15.75 -20.81 6.80
CA ASP A 44 15.38 -22.21 6.62
C ASP A 44 13.97 -22.38 6.01
N GLY A 45 13.21 -21.29 5.85
CA GLY A 45 11.82 -21.30 5.31
C GLY A 45 10.84 -22.09 6.18
N ASN A 46 11.03 -22.13 7.50
CA ASN A 46 10.26 -22.96 8.42
C ASN A 46 9.60 -22.17 9.57
N THR A 47 9.42 -20.86 9.40
CA THR A 47 8.66 -20.03 10.33
C THR A 47 7.16 -20.28 10.18
N VAL A 48 6.40 -19.97 11.23
CA VAL A 48 4.94 -20.19 11.25
C VAL A 48 4.23 -19.15 10.39
N THR A 49 4.69 -17.91 10.36
CA THR A 49 4.03 -16.77 9.75
C THR A 49 4.38 -16.56 8.29
N ASP A 50 5.61 -16.88 7.85
CA ASP A 50 6.01 -16.86 6.44
C ASP A 50 5.84 -18.27 5.86
N TYR A 51 4.69 -18.54 5.27
CA TYR A 51 4.33 -19.85 4.73
C TYR A 51 3.97 -19.83 3.23
N ASP A 52 3.87 -18.66 2.62
CA ASP A 52 3.70 -18.52 1.17
C ASP A 52 5.02 -18.87 0.47
N GLU A 53 4.94 -19.58 -0.67
CA GLU A 53 6.14 -19.97 -1.42
C GLU A 53 6.98 -18.78 -1.85
N GLU A 54 6.35 -17.64 -2.18
CA GLU A 54 7.04 -16.41 -2.58
C GLU A 54 7.79 -15.77 -1.40
N GLU A 55 7.23 -15.84 -0.18
CA GLU A 55 7.88 -15.38 1.06
C GLU A 55 9.11 -16.23 1.38
N ILE A 56 8.96 -17.55 1.25
CA ILE A 56 10.04 -18.52 1.51
C ILE A 56 11.18 -18.35 0.49
N GLU A 57 10.86 -18.23 -0.81
CA GLU A 57 11.85 -18.04 -1.86
C GLU A 57 12.62 -16.72 -1.72
N ARG A 58 11.92 -15.65 -1.40
CA ARG A 58 12.50 -14.30 -1.25
C ARG A 58 13.08 -14.04 0.14
N LYS A 59 12.73 -14.88 1.13
CA LYS A 59 13.08 -14.72 2.56
C LYS A 59 12.58 -13.40 3.12
N VAL A 60 11.39 -12.97 2.69
CA VAL A 60 10.76 -11.69 3.02
C VAL A 60 9.28 -11.91 3.26
N THR A 61 8.78 -11.40 4.37
CA THR A 61 7.34 -11.33 4.63
C THR A 61 6.67 -10.39 3.62
N ILE A 62 5.71 -10.90 2.87
CA ILE A 62 4.94 -10.15 1.85
C ILE A 62 3.56 -9.79 2.38
N SER A 63 2.97 -10.68 3.16
CA SER A 63 1.62 -10.59 3.68
C SER A 63 1.60 -10.84 5.17
N THR A 64 0.70 -10.19 5.91
CA THR A 64 0.60 -10.39 7.35
C THR A 64 0.29 -11.82 7.71
N GLY A 65 1.13 -12.42 8.52
CA GLY A 65 0.93 -13.72 9.15
C GLY A 65 0.26 -13.58 10.52
N LEU A 66 -0.67 -14.50 10.84
CA LEU A 66 -1.35 -14.56 12.15
C LEU A 66 -0.93 -15.82 12.88
N ALA A 67 -0.43 -15.64 14.10
CA ALA A 67 -0.13 -16.73 15.03
C ALA A 67 -0.59 -16.36 16.44
N HIS A 68 -0.68 -17.35 17.32
CA HIS A 68 -1.04 -17.12 18.71
C HIS A 68 -0.25 -18.01 19.65
N CYS A 69 -0.16 -17.58 20.89
CA CYS A 69 0.36 -18.40 21.98
C CYS A 69 -0.41 -18.13 23.28
N GLU A 70 -0.22 -19.00 24.25
CA GLU A 70 -0.74 -18.83 25.60
C GLU A 70 0.41 -18.59 26.59
N HIS A 71 0.31 -17.55 27.41
CA HIS A 71 1.25 -17.26 28.48
C HIS A 71 0.52 -16.72 29.70
N LYS A 72 0.81 -17.24 30.91
CA LYS A 72 0.11 -16.85 32.17
C LYS A 72 -1.43 -16.82 32.04
N LYS A 73 -2.01 -17.83 31.37
CA LYS A 73 -3.47 -17.95 31.07
C LYS A 73 -4.03 -16.87 30.14
N THR A 74 -3.19 -16.08 29.51
CA THR A 74 -3.53 -15.05 28.54
C THR A 74 -3.22 -15.55 27.14
N LYS A 75 -4.17 -15.40 26.21
CA LYS A 75 -3.96 -15.62 24.77
C LYS A 75 -3.32 -14.38 24.17
N ILE A 76 -2.22 -14.55 23.51
CA ILE A 76 -1.51 -13.49 22.80
C ILE A 76 -1.61 -13.79 21.30
N ASN A 77 -2.35 -12.98 20.58
CA ASN A 77 -2.38 -12.99 19.12
C ASN A 77 -1.24 -12.10 18.60
N LEU A 78 -0.39 -12.68 17.76
CA LEU A 78 0.77 -12.02 17.14
C LEU A 78 0.47 -11.85 15.65
N LEU A 79 0.44 -10.60 15.21
CA LEU A 79 0.24 -10.24 13.80
C LEU A 79 1.60 -9.81 13.25
N ASP A 80 2.27 -10.74 12.58
CA ASP A 80 3.57 -10.52 11.94
C ASP A 80 3.40 -9.78 10.62
N THR A 81 3.93 -8.57 10.51
CA THR A 81 3.67 -7.69 9.37
C THR A 81 4.88 -7.54 8.45
N PRO A 82 4.67 -7.27 7.16
CA PRO A 82 5.75 -6.93 6.25
C PRO A 82 6.51 -5.68 6.71
N GLY A 83 7.82 -5.65 6.46
CA GLY A 83 8.68 -4.51 6.79
C GLY A 83 9.31 -3.82 5.58
N TYR A 84 9.20 -4.39 4.39
CA TYR A 84 9.66 -3.77 3.16
C TYR A 84 8.64 -2.78 2.62
N GLY A 85 9.10 -1.61 2.18
CA GLY A 85 8.25 -0.52 1.72
C GLY A 85 7.21 -0.91 0.68
N ALA A 86 7.56 -1.86 -0.21
CA ALA A 86 6.65 -2.37 -1.22
C ALA A 86 5.39 -3.07 -0.67
N PHE A 87 5.45 -3.62 0.54
CA PHE A 87 4.36 -4.39 1.17
C PHE A 87 3.86 -3.75 2.47
N LEU A 88 4.43 -2.62 2.87
CA LEU A 88 4.24 -2.04 4.19
C LEU A 88 2.78 -1.63 4.48
N LEU A 89 2.02 -1.29 3.45
CA LEU A 89 0.60 -0.93 3.57
C LEU A 89 -0.24 -2.06 4.16
N ASP A 90 0.19 -3.31 4.01
CA ASP A 90 -0.47 -4.47 4.60
C ASP A 90 -0.44 -4.45 6.14
N ALA A 91 0.46 -3.68 6.77
CA ALA A 91 0.51 -3.51 8.22
C ALA A 91 -0.65 -2.67 8.79
N LYS A 92 -1.36 -1.88 7.97
CA LYS A 92 -2.47 -1.03 8.45
C LYS A 92 -3.65 -1.84 9.01
N GLY A 93 -4.05 -2.91 8.33
CA GLY A 93 -5.12 -3.81 8.79
C GLY A 93 -4.81 -4.46 10.15
N PRO A 94 -3.66 -5.12 10.32
CA PRO A 94 -3.16 -5.63 11.60
C PRO A 94 -3.10 -4.60 12.72
N LEU A 95 -2.58 -3.39 12.45
CA LEU A 95 -2.54 -2.31 13.43
C LEU A 95 -3.95 -1.91 13.87
N LEU A 96 -4.90 -1.79 12.96
CA LEU A 96 -6.30 -1.54 13.28
C LEU A 96 -6.91 -2.67 14.14
N ALA A 97 -6.53 -3.92 13.92
CA ALA A 97 -7.04 -5.08 14.65
C ALA A 97 -6.36 -5.29 16.01
N SER A 98 -5.26 -4.60 16.30
CA SER A 98 -4.47 -4.75 17.52
C SER A 98 -4.75 -3.64 18.55
N GLU A 99 -4.42 -3.90 19.81
CA GLU A 99 -4.48 -2.92 20.89
C GLU A 99 -3.14 -2.25 21.17
N ALA A 100 -2.04 -2.81 20.67
CA ALA A 100 -0.71 -2.22 20.75
C ALA A 100 0.18 -2.68 19.59
N ALA A 101 1.19 -1.89 19.28
CA ALA A 101 2.25 -2.22 18.34
C ALA A 101 3.55 -2.57 19.08
N LEU A 102 4.23 -3.63 18.64
CA LEU A 102 5.60 -3.94 19.02
C LEU A 102 6.52 -3.58 17.84
N VAL A 103 7.22 -2.47 17.98
CA VAL A 103 8.13 -1.94 16.97
C VAL A 103 9.49 -2.59 17.10
N VAL A 104 9.90 -3.38 16.13
CA VAL A 104 11.20 -4.08 16.14
C VAL A 104 12.23 -3.25 15.39
N VAL A 105 13.34 -2.96 16.07
CA VAL A 105 14.45 -2.12 15.58
C VAL A 105 15.74 -2.91 15.59
N ASP A 106 16.56 -2.79 14.55
CA ASP A 106 17.88 -3.40 14.49
C ASP A 106 18.89 -2.57 15.29
N ALA A 107 19.61 -3.19 16.24
CA ALA A 107 20.57 -2.52 17.10
C ALA A 107 21.77 -1.90 16.35
N ALA A 108 22.04 -2.30 15.11
CA ALA A 108 23.10 -1.74 14.29
C ALA A 108 22.64 -0.52 13.50
N SER A 109 21.39 -0.51 13.00
CA SER A 109 20.85 0.55 12.15
C SER A 109 20.12 1.66 12.94
N GLY A 110 19.45 1.32 14.05
CA GLY A 110 18.58 2.25 14.78
C GLY A 110 17.26 2.51 14.02
N VAL A 111 16.78 3.75 14.05
CA VAL A 111 15.56 4.15 13.34
C VAL A 111 15.82 4.19 11.84
N GLU A 112 14.99 3.52 11.08
CA GLU A 112 15.01 3.48 9.62
C GLU A 112 13.67 3.96 9.05
N VAL A 113 13.59 4.24 7.75
CA VAL A 113 12.44 4.87 7.10
C VAL A 113 11.11 4.17 7.39
N GLN A 114 11.07 2.83 7.24
CA GLN A 114 9.83 2.12 7.50
C GLN A 114 9.49 2.04 8.99
N THR A 115 10.46 2.23 9.90
CA THR A 115 10.20 2.40 11.33
C THR A 115 9.36 3.65 11.58
N GLU A 116 9.73 4.78 10.96
CA GLU A 116 8.97 6.04 11.04
C GLU A 116 7.56 5.87 10.42
N THR A 117 7.48 5.20 9.28
CA THR A 117 6.21 4.99 8.58
C THR A 117 5.22 4.15 9.40
N VAL A 118 5.65 3.01 9.96
CA VAL A 118 4.76 2.17 10.79
C VAL A 118 4.42 2.81 12.12
N TRP A 119 5.32 3.65 12.66
CA TRP A 119 5.02 4.47 13.82
C TRP A 119 3.87 5.43 13.53
N GLY A 120 3.92 6.13 12.37
CA GLY A 120 2.84 6.99 11.91
C GLY A 120 1.52 6.23 11.68
N PHE A 121 1.56 4.99 11.18
CA PHE A 121 0.36 4.16 11.08
C PHE A 121 -0.22 3.80 12.46
N ALA A 122 0.63 3.51 13.45
CA ALA A 122 0.16 3.27 14.80
C ALA A 122 -0.47 4.53 15.44
N ASP A 123 0.08 5.72 15.16
CA ASP A 123 -0.49 7.01 15.57
C ASP A 123 -1.84 7.29 14.90
N GLU A 124 -1.99 6.94 13.62
CA GLU A 124 -3.27 7.05 12.89
C GLU A 124 -4.42 6.29 13.61
N PHE A 125 -4.10 5.14 14.21
CA PHE A 125 -5.07 4.33 14.96
C PHE A 125 -5.07 4.60 16.46
N GLY A 126 -4.21 5.49 16.95
CA GLY A 126 -4.11 5.88 18.36
C GLY A 126 -3.69 4.75 19.29
N ILE A 127 -2.98 3.74 18.81
CA ILE A 127 -2.53 2.59 19.60
C ILE A 127 -1.13 2.84 20.21
N PRO A 128 -0.88 2.38 21.47
CA PRO A 128 0.40 2.50 22.13
C PRO A 128 1.47 1.64 21.45
N LYS A 129 2.73 2.06 21.60
CA LYS A 129 3.89 1.47 20.94
C LYS A 129 4.94 1.08 21.95
N ALA A 130 5.34 -0.20 21.97
CA ALA A 130 6.53 -0.68 22.66
C ALA A 130 7.62 -0.99 21.63
N ILE A 131 8.88 -0.90 22.02
CA ILE A 131 10.02 -1.09 21.13
C ILE A 131 10.82 -2.30 21.59
N PHE A 132 11.25 -3.13 20.65
CA PHE A 132 12.21 -4.20 20.88
C PHE A 132 13.46 -3.97 20.04
N ILE A 133 14.57 -3.55 20.69
CA ILE A 133 15.87 -3.43 20.04
C ILE A 133 16.45 -4.84 19.91
N ASN A 134 16.46 -5.35 18.69
CA ASN A 134 16.83 -6.71 18.31
C ASN A 134 18.26 -6.79 17.77
N LYS A 135 18.81 -8.00 17.72
CA LYS A 135 20.13 -8.30 17.15
C LYS A 135 21.29 -7.62 17.87
N ILE A 136 21.19 -7.45 19.18
CA ILE A 136 22.27 -6.85 20.02
C ILE A 136 23.55 -7.68 19.98
N ASP A 137 23.44 -8.98 19.65
CA ASP A 137 24.53 -9.95 19.49
C ASP A 137 25.36 -9.77 18.21
N ARG A 138 24.94 -8.87 17.28
CA ARG A 138 25.62 -8.67 16.00
C ARG A 138 26.73 -7.63 16.07
N GLU A 139 27.67 -7.73 15.11
CA GLU A 139 28.73 -6.74 14.91
C GLU A 139 28.14 -5.36 14.63
N ARG A 140 28.72 -4.31 15.19
CA ARG A 140 28.28 -2.91 15.16
C ARG A 140 26.95 -2.63 15.84
N ALA A 141 26.36 -3.59 16.54
CA ALA A 141 25.18 -3.35 17.35
C ALA A 141 25.49 -2.41 18.53
N SER A 142 24.60 -1.46 18.80
CA SER A 142 24.72 -0.56 19.93
C SER A 142 23.34 -0.17 20.43
N PHE A 143 22.97 -0.69 21.60
CA PHE A 143 21.70 -0.35 22.24
C PHE A 143 21.55 1.16 22.49
N ASN A 144 22.58 1.80 23.10
CA ASN A 144 22.52 3.22 23.42
C ASN A 144 22.35 4.08 22.15
N ARG A 145 23.10 3.80 21.07
CA ARG A 145 22.97 4.54 19.82
C ARG A 145 21.57 4.38 19.22
N SER A 146 20.99 3.19 19.29
CA SER A 146 19.64 2.94 18.81
C SER A 146 18.60 3.60 19.70
N LEU A 147 18.77 3.62 21.01
CA LEU A 147 17.94 4.34 21.96
C LEU A 147 17.97 5.85 21.70
N ASP A 148 19.18 6.43 21.54
CA ASP A 148 19.35 7.84 21.20
C ASP A 148 18.67 8.22 19.88
N SER A 149 18.79 7.35 18.86
CA SER A 149 18.10 7.52 17.57
C SER A 149 16.58 7.53 17.74
N LEU A 150 16.04 6.59 18.52
CA LEU A 150 14.61 6.50 18.82
C LEU A 150 14.11 7.74 19.58
N GLN A 151 14.85 8.19 20.61
CA GLN A 151 14.50 9.39 21.39
C GLN A 151 14.57 10.66 20.55
N LYS A 152 15.56 10.78 19.67
CA LYS A 152 15.70 11.91 18.75
C LYS A 152 14.53 11.98 17.77
N THR A 153 14.03 10.85 17.27
CA THR A 153 12.99 10.79 16.26
C THR A 153 11.59 10.87 16.88
N PHE A 154 11.35 10.13 17.97
CA PHE A 154 10.00 9.95 18.55
C PHE A 154 9.79 10.63 19.89
N GLY A 155 10.82 11.32 20.38
CA GLY A 155 10.75 12.11 21.61
C GLY A 155 11.15 11.37 22.87
N ARG A 156 11.18 12.14 23.96
CA ARG A 156 11.67 11.66 25.28
C ARG A 156 10.78 10.60 25.95
N GLY A 157 9.55 10.43 25.47
CA GLY A 157 8.68 9.36 25.97
C GLY A 157 9.18 7.95 25.66
N VAL A 158 10.19 7.81 24.78
CA VAL A 158 10.88 6.54 24.52
C VAL A 158 11.87 6.27 25.66
N THR A 159 11.60 5.24 26.47
CA THR A 159 12.38 4.98 27.69
C THR A 159 12.81 3.51 27.80
N ALA A 160 14.08 3.29 28.20
CA ALA A 160 14.59 1.94 28.41
C ALA A 160 13.97 1.32 29.67
N VAL A 161 13.49 0.10 29.55
CA VAL A 161 13.08 -0.75 30.67
C VAL A 161 14.02 -1.94 30.88
N GLN A 162 14.94 -2.15 29.94
CA GLN A 162 15.99 -3.17 30.00
C GLN A 162 17.29 -2.59 29.48
N LEU A 163 18.42 -3.01 30.08
CA LEU A 163 19.78 -2.66 29.66
C LEU A 163 20.57 -3.91 29.29
N PRO A 164 21.24 -4.01 28.15
CA PRO A 164 21.97 -5.20 27.73
C PRO A 164 23.20 -5.44 28.59
N ILE A 165 23.48 -6.71 28.89
CA ILE A 165 24.71 -7.19 29.55
C ILE A 165 25.68 -7.65 28.46
N GLY A 166 26.78 -6.93 28.28
CA GLY A 166 27.74 -7.16 27.21
C GLY A 166 27.35 -6.46 25.90
N LYS A 167 28.19 -6.61 24.89
CA LYS A 167 28.03 -5.97 23.56
C LYS A 167 28.40 -6.96 22.48
N GLU A 168 27.71 -6.91 21.35
CA GLU A 168 27.98 -7.74 20.18
C GLU A 168 28.10 -9.22 20.54
N LYS A 169 29.26 -9.87 20.27
CA LYS A 169 29.51 -11.28 20.57
C LYS A 169 29.57 -11.60 22.08
N ASP A 170 29.82 -10.58 22.92
CA ASP A 170 29.83 -10.73 24.38
C ASP A 170 28.45 -10.46 25.01
N PHE A 171 27.43 -10.16 24.19
CA PHE A 171 26.06 -10.03 24.66
C PHE A 171 25.55 -11.34 25.21
N LYS A 172 25.04 -11.35 26.43
CA LYS A 172 24.60 -12.55 27.15
C LYS A 172 23.27 -12.40 27.87
N GLY A 173 22.62 -11.24 27.77
CA GLY A 173 21.35 -10.97 28.45
C GLY A 173 21.17 -9.51 28.77
N PHE A 174 20.33 -9.20 29.74
CA PHE A 174 20.00 -7.83 30.11
C PHE A 174 19.67 -7.70 31.60
N VAL A 175 19.81 -6.50 32.12
CA VAL A 175 19.27 -6.08 33.41
C VAL A 175 17.86 -5.51 33.17
N ASP A 176 16.89 -5.99 33.89
CA ASP A 176 15.51 -5.49 33.92
C ASP A 176 15.40 -4.38 34.97
N LEU A 177 15.15 -3.15 34.53
CA LEU A 177 15.10 -1.99 35.41
C LEU A 177 13.83 -1.94 36.29
N ILE A 178 12.77 -2.65 35.89
CA ILE A 178 11.54 -2.74 36.69
C ILE A 178 11.72 -3.75 37.80
N LYS A 179 12.18 -4.97 37.45
CA LYS A 179 12.41 -6.07 38.40
C LYS A 179 13.70 -5.91 39.21
N ASN A 180 14.57 -5.02 38.79
CA ASN A 180 15.89 -4.76 39.37
C ASN A 180 16.76 -6.05 39.51
N LYS A 181 16.77 -6.84 38.42
CA LYS A 181 17.46 -8.14 38.32
C LYS A 181 18.13 -8.31 36.95
N ALA A 182 19.19 -9.11 36.92
CA ALA A 182 19.87 -9.51 35.70
C ALA A 182 19.30 -10.85 35.18
N PHE A 183 19.10 -10.95 33.89
CA PHE A 183 18.69 -12.17 33.19
C PHE A 183 19.82 -12.57 32.22
N VAL A 184 20.50 -13.67 32.52
CA VAL A 184 21.64 -14.17 31.76
C VAL A 184 21.25 -15.43 31.01
N TYR A 185 21.45 -15.46 29.71
CA TYR A 185 20.98 -16.47 28.77
C TYR A 185 22.07 -17.43 28.30
N GLU A 186 21.68 -18.69 28.09
CA GLU A 186 22.45 -19.63 27.26
C GLU A 186 22.22 -19.28 25.80
N MET A 187 23.19 -18.63 25.13
CA MET A 187 23.04 -18.10 23.76
C MET A 187 23.02 -19.20 22.67
N ASP A 188 22.40 -20.34 22.94
CA ASP A 188 22.31 -21.54 22.09
C ASP A 188 20.97 -21.68 21.33
N GLY A 189 20.06 -20.73 21.52
CA GLY A 189 18.71 -20.75 20.94
C GLY A 189 17.67 -21.48 21.80
N SER A 190 18.08 -22.08 22.94
CA SER A 190 17.13 -22.75 23.84
C SER A 190 16.20 -21.79 24.59
N GLY A 191 16.60 -20.54 24.75
CA GLY A 191 15.90 -19.54 25.55
C GLY A 191 16.03 -19.76 27.06
N LYS A 192 16.94 -20.64 27.52
CA LYS A 192 17.20 -20.85 28.92
C LYS A 192 17.98 -19.69 29.51
N PHE A 193 17.62 -19.29 30.70
CA PHE A 193 18.26 -18.18 31.41
C PHE A 193 18.37 -18.47 32.92
N SER A 194 19.27 -17.75 33.57
CA SER A 194 19.37 -17.63 35.04
C SER A 194 18.99 -16.21 35.45
N GLU A 195 18.35 -16.08 36.59
CA GLU A 195 18.14 -14.80 37.27
C GLU A 195 19.28 -14.58 38.25
N GLU A 196 19.97 -13.45 38.11
CA GLU A 196 21.20 -13.14 38.86
C GLU A 196 21.11 -11.71 39.44
N ASP A 197 22.00 -11.41 40.36
CA ASP A 197 22.17 -10.03 40.83
C ASP A 197 22.80 -9.16 39.73
N ILE A 198 22.59 -7.86 39.83
CA ILE A 198 23.10 -6.89 38.86
C ILE A 198 24.63 -6.93 38.85
N PRO A 199 25.30 -7.05 37.70
CA PRO A 199 26.75 -7.01 37.60
C PRO A 199 27.31 -5.72 38.22
N ALA A 200 28.37 -5.85 39.03
CA ALA A 200 28.93 -4.73 39.79
C ALA A 200 29.41 -3.55 38.89
N ASP A 201 29.86 -3.86 37.68
CA ASP A 201 30.28 -2.89 36.65
C ASP A 201 29.13 -2.16 36.00
N MET A 202 27.88 -2.59 36.16
CA MET A 202 26.67 -1.97 35.64
C MET A 202 25.87 -1.23 36.73
N ALA A 203 26.22 -1.37 38.00
CA ALA A 203 25.38 -0.87 39.10
C ALA A 203 25.06 0.63 39.02
N ASP A 204 26.04 1.45 38.67
CA ASP A 204 25.87 2.92 38.54
C ASP A 204 24.99 3.27 37.35
N ASP A 205 25.19 2.63 36.20
CA ASP A 205 24.37 2.87 34.97
C ASP A 205 22.93 2.41 35.19
N VAL A 206 22.73 1.26 35.83
CA VAL A 206 21.40 0.74 36.18
C VAL A 206 20.69 1.66 37.16
N SER A 207 21.38 2.17 38.20
CA SER A 207 20.77 3.14 39.14
C SER A 207 20.32 4.38 38.43
N THR A 208 21.18 4.99 37.61
CA THR A 208 20.87 6.21 36.86
C THR A 208 19.67 6.00 35.93
N ARG A 209 19.68 4.92 35.14
CA ARG A 209 18.57 4.65 34.19
C ARG A 209 17.26 4.27 34.87
N ARG A 210 17.34 3.63 36.03
CA ARG A 210 16.15 3.34 36.84
C ARG A 210 15.56 4.62 37.43
N GLU A 211 16.39 5.55 37.92
CA GLU A 211 15.96 6.85 38.43
C GLU A 211 15.27 7.65 37.29
N GLU A 212 15.86 7.72 36.09
CA GLU A 212 15.24 8.31 34.91
C GLU A 212 13.87 7.69 34.58
N LEU A 213 13.76 6.35 34.63
CA LEU A 213 12.49 5.66 34.40
C LEU A 213 11.44 6.01 35.44
N VAL A 214 11.83 6.03 36.75
CA VAL A 214 10.93 6.39 37.85
C VAL A 214 10.43 7.83 37.71
N GLU A 215 11.31 8.79 37.38
CA GLU A 215 10.99 10.18 37.14
C GLU A 215 9.98 10.32 35.99
N MET A 216 10.24 9.67 34.84
CA MET A 216 9.33 9.73 33.68
C MET A 216 7.97 9.11 33.97
N VAL A 217 7.91 8.03 34.74
CA VAL A 217 6.64 7.44 35.15
C VAL A 217 5.90 8.36 36.13
N ALA A 218 6.62 8.98 37.08
CA ALA A 218 6.02 9.94 38.02
C ALA A 218 5.44 11.17 37.29
N GLU A 219 6.17 11.76 36.32
CA GLU A 219 5.68 12.90 35.51
C GLU A 219 4.35 12.63 34.77
N SER A 220 4.02 11.37 34.53
CA SER A 220 2.81 10.98 33.77
C SER A 220 1.50 10.98 34.59
N ASP A 221 1.58 11.13 35.91
CA ASP A 221 0.43 11.10 36.83
C ASP A 221 0.66 12.02 38.02
N ASP A 222 -0.24 12.97 38.25
CA ASP A 222 -0.13 13.99 39.32
C ASP A 222 0.10 13.38 40.71
N LYS A 223 -0.56 12.24 41.02
CA LYS A 223 -0.40 11.57 42.33
C LYS A 223 0.95 10.89 42.50
N LEU A 224 1.45 10.30 41.41
CA LEU A 224 2.78 9.70 41.42
C LEU A 224 3.87 10.78 41.48
N LEU A 225 3.61 11.93 40.85
CA LEU A 225 4.51 13.08 40.89
C LEU A 225 4.61 13.69 42.31
N GLU A 226 3.46 13.89 42.99
CA GLU A 226 3.43 14.34 44.39
C GLU A 226 4.23 13.40 45.30
N LYS A 227 3.99 12.09 45.16
CA LYS A 227 4.69 11.07 45.95
C LYS A 227 6.20 11.05 45.66
N PHE A 228 6.59 11.16 44.40
CA PHE A 228 7.99 11.23 44.00
C PHE A 228 8.71 12.44 44.62
N PHE A 229 8.03 13.60 44.72
CA PHE A 229 8.58 14.78 45.38
C PHE A 229 8.70 14.60 46.91
N GLU A 230 7.82 13.81 47.54
CA GLU A 230 7.85 13.54 48.98
C GLU A 230 8.87 12.47 49.37
N GLU A 231 8.94 11.37 48.61
CA GLU A 231 9.72 10.17 48.98
C GLU A 231 11.00 9.99 48.13
N GLY A 232 11.14 10.73 46.99
CA GLY A 232 12.28 10.64 46.09
C GLY A 232 12.28 9.39 45.20
N THR A 233 11.27 8.51 45.31
CA THR A 233 11.14 7.28 44.54
C THR A 233 9.70 6.79 44.52
N LEU A 234 9.43 5.74 43.71
CA LEU A 234 8.16 4.99 43.68
C LEU A 234 8.41 3.55 44.11
N SER A 235 7.40 2.91 44.71
CA SER A 235 7.45 1.46 44.93
C SER A 235 7.42 0.69 43.60
N ASP A 236 7.84 -0.59 43.59
CA ASP A 236 7.82 -1.39 42.36
C ASP A 236 6.37 -1.57 41.80
N GLU A 237 5.39 -1.72 42.68
CA GLU A 237 3.99 -1.81 42.28
C GLU A 237 3.48 -0.50 41.63
N GLU A 238 3.86 0.65 42.17
CA GLU A 238 3.51 1.95 41.65
C GLU A 238 4.21 2.24 40.35
N LEU A 239 5.47 1.86 40.21
CA LEU A 239 6.24 1.96 38.98
C LEU A 239 5.58 1.14 37.86
N VAL A 240 5.21 -0.11 38.12
CA VAL A 240 4.52 -0.97 37.16
C VAL A 240 3.15 -0.41 36.79
N ALA A 241 2.36 0.02 37.77
CA ALA A 241 1.03 0.57 37.53
C ALA A 241 1.08 1.89 36.74
N GLY A 242 2.01 2.77 37.09
CA GLY A 242 2.25 4.04 36.42
C GLY A 242 2.73 3.84 34.98
N LEU A 243 3.72 2.97 34.77
CA LEU A 243 4.20 2.62 33.43
C LEU A 243 3.09 2.03 32.54
N LYS A 244 2.29 1.12 33.10
CA LYS A 244 1.13 0.54 32.40
C LYS A 244 0.14 1.60 31.96
N LYS A 245 -0.20 2.54 32.85
CA LYS A 245 -1.13 3.63 32.57
C LYS A 245 -0.58 4.57 31.49
N SER A 246 0.69 4.95 31.59
CA SER A 246 1.35 5.87 30.67
C SER A 246 1.56 5.25 29.29
N PHE A 247 1.95 3.97 29.24
CA PHE A 247 2.05 3.21 28.02
C PHE A 247 0.70 3.15 27.28
N ARG A 248 -0.37 2.83 27.97
CA ARG A 248 -1.71 2.74 27.37
C ARG A 248 -2.24 4.06 26.84
N LYS A 249 -1.82 5.17 27.40
CA LYS A 249 -2.12 6.51 26.89
C LYS A 249 -1.24 6.91 25.71
N GLY A 250 -0.12 6.22 25.51
CA GLY A 250 0.88 6.57 24.52
C GLY A 250 1.88 7.65 24.97
N ASP A 251 1.87 8.02 26.27
CA ASP A 251 2.79 9.00 26.84
C ASP A 251 4.21 8.45 26.97
N LEU A 252 4.32 7.16 27.33
CA LEU A 252 5.60 6.43 27.42
C LEU A 252 5.64 5.22 26.47
N ASN A 253 6.79 5.01 25.85
CA ASN A 253 7.05 3.94 24.91
C ASN A 253 8.21 3.08 25.45
N PRO A 254 7.93 1.97 26.15
CA PRO A 254 8.97 1.14 26.78
C PRO A 254 9.86 0.45 25.75
N VAL A 255 11.18 0.46 25.99
CA VAL A 255 12.19 -0.17 25.13
C VAL A 255 12.76 -1.41 25.81
N PHE A 256 12.63 -2.54 25.15
CA PHE A 256 13.16 -3.84 25.51
C PHE A 256 14.41 -4.15 24.71
N ALA A 257 15.25 -5.04 25.24
CA ALA A 257 16.52 -5.43 24.66
C ALA A 257 16.60 -6.95 24.44
N GLY A 258 17.12 -7.38 23.28
CA GLY A 258 17.31 -8.81 23.06
C GLY A 258 17.91 -9.19 21.70
N ALA A 259 17.90 -10.50 21.47
CA ALA A 259 18.32 -11.12 20.22
C ALA A 259 17.42 -12.32 19.91
N ALA A 260 16.61 -12.19 18.87
CA ALA A 260 15.58 -13.18 18.55
C ALA A 260 16.14 -14.53 18.07
N LEU A 261 17.26 -14.53 17.30
CA LEU A 261 17.86 -15.77 16.78
C LEU A 261 18.44 -16.68 17.89
N PRO A 262 19.22 -16.18 18.87
CA PRO A 262 19.61 -16.98 20.01
C PRO A 262 18.52 -17.08 21.07
N ASN A 263 17.30 -16.60 20.80
CA ASN A 263 16.16 -16.63 21.71
C ASN A 263 16.40 -15.93 23.05
N CYS A 264 17.10 -14.81 23.04
CA CYS A 264 17.38 -14.01 24.22
C CYS A 264 16.34 -12.89 24.35
N GLY A 265 15.60 -12.83 25.47
CA GLY A 265 14.63 -11.81 25.80
C GLY A 265 13.17 -12.18 25.49
N ALA A 266 12.88 -13.23 24.72
CA ALA A 266 11.51 -13.57 24.35
C ALA A 266 10.64 -13.95 25.54
N HIS A 267 11.16 -14.65 26.54
CA HIS A 267 10.39 -15.05 27.71
C HIS A 267 9.94 -13.83 28.55
N GLN A 268 10.86 -12.91 28.86
CA GLN A 268 10.52 -11.69 29.61
C GLN A 268 9.60 -10.77 28.80
N LEU A 269 9.78 -10.73 27.47
CA LEU A 269 8.87 -9.98 26.61
C LEU A 269 7.44 -10.56 26.70
N LEU A 270 7.26 -11.89 26.71
CA LEU A 270 5.94 -12.52 26.95
C LEU A 270 5.34 -12.09 28.29
N ASP A 271 6.14 -11.99 29.35
CA ASP A 271 5.67 -11.46 30.63
C ASP A 271 5.12 -10.04 30.47
N TYR A 272 5.88 -9.16 29.82
CA TYR A 272 5.47 -7.78 29.61
C TYR A 272 4.28 -7.62 28.64
N LEU A 273 4.16 -8.48 27.63
CA LEU A 273 2.97 -8.51 26.77
C LEU A 273 1.70 -8.79 27.58
N VAL A 274 1.77 -9.62 28.61
CA VAL A 274 0.64 -9.88 29.52
C VAL A 274 0.44 -8.74 30.50
N ASP A 275 1.50 -8.26 31.13
CA ASP A 275 1.42 -7.38 32.31
C ASP A 275 1.22 -5.90 31.94
N LEU A 276 1.83 -5.40 30.84
CA LEU A 276 1.77 -3.99 30.44
C LEU A 276 0.76 -3.72 29.30
N PHE A 277 0.69 -4.60 28.30
CA PHE A 277 -0.10 -4.33 27.10
C PHE A 277 -1.58 -4.28 27.38
N PRO A 278 -2.34 -3.40 26.72
CA PRO A 278 -3.77 -3.30 26.91
C PRO A 278 -4.50 -4.55 26.43
N ASN A 279 -5.56 -4.90 27.12
CA ASN A 279 -6.54 -5.86 26.63
C ASN A 279 -7.54 -5.15 25.68
N PRO A 280 -8.36 -5.91 24.93
CA PRO A 280 -9.28 -5.33 23.95
C PRO A 280 -10.29 -4.30 24.49
N LEU A 281 -10.67 -4.38 25.78
CA LEU A 281 -11.59 -3.44 26.40
C LEU A 281 -10.93 -2.10 26.77
N GLU A 282 -9.61 -2.08 26.84
CA GLU A 282 -8.78 -0.92 27.22
C GLU A 282 -8.25 -0.12 26.01
N ARG A 283 -8.59 -0.54 24.77
CA ARG A 283 -8.17 0.21 23.58
C ARG A 283 -8.90 1.55 23.46
N PRO A 284 -8.31 2.54 22.79
CA PRO A 284 -9.02 3.76 22.42
C PRO A 284 -10.29 3.48 21.59
N PRO A 285 -11.32 4.35 21.67
CA PRO A 285 -12.55 4.18 20.90
C PRO A 285 -12.29 4.13 19.40
N LEU A 286 -13.03 3.27 18.70
CA LEU A 286 -13.03 3.19 17.23
C LEU A 286 -14.06 4.16 16.65
N LYS A 287 -13.84 4.60 15.43
CA LYS A 287 -14.84 5.39 14.69
C LYS A 287 -15.82 4.48 13.96
N VAL A 288 -17.11 4.72 14.19
CA VAL A 288 -18.22 4.09 13.48
C VAL A 288 -18.96 5.17 12.70
N VAL A 289 -19.19 4.91 11.43
CA VAL A 289 -19.91 5.80 10.51
C VAL A 289 -21.34 5.33 10.37
N GLU A 290 -22.32 6.20 10.70
CA GLU A 290 -23.75 5.96 10.51
C GLU A 290 -24.33 7.08 9.61
N GLY A 291 -24.51 6.77 8.33
CA GLY A 291 -24.90 7.76 7.34
C GLY A 291 -23.78 8.79 7.06
N LYS A 292 -23.95 10.03 7.52
CA LYS A 292 -22.93 11.10 7.42
C LYS A 292 -22.27 11.44 8.76
N GLU A 293 -22.66 10.77 9.83
CA GLU A 293 -22.17 11.05 11.19
C GLU A 293 -21.15 10.00 11.61
N GLU A 294 -20.07 10.47 12.25
CA GLU A 294 -19.08 9.61 12.91
C GLU A 294 -19.36 9.63 14.42
N ARG A 295 -19.29 8.46 15.05
CA ARG A 295 -19.39 8.31 16.49
C ARG A 295 -18.30 7.42 17.05
N ASP A 296 -17.95 7.64 18.30
CA ASP A 296 -17.02 6.79 19.03
C ASP A 296 -17.69 5.49 19.46
N PHE A 297 -16.97 4.40 19.30
CA PHE A 297 -17.40 3.07 19.71
C PHE A 297 -16.33 2.41 20.58
N GLN A 298 -16.71 2.17 21.85
CA GLN A 298 -15.86 1.41 22.78
C GLN A 298 -16.17 -0.08 22.66
N PRO A 299 -15.17 -0.93 22.40
CA PRO A 299 -15.32 -2.37 22.43
C PRO A 299 -15.89 -2.88 23.77
N THR A 300 -16.78 -3.86 23.70
CA THR A 300 -17.48 -4.38 24.90
C THR A 300 -18.12 -5.73 24.60
N ARG A 301 -18.36 -6.56 25.64
CA ARG A 301 -19.08 -7.83 25.51
C ARG A 301 -20.60 -7.66 25.41
N ASP A 302 -21.15 -6.64 26.04
CA ASP A 302 -22.59 -6.54 26.33
C ASP A 302 -23.43 -5.90 25.22
N LYS A 303 -22.78 -5.52 24.09
CA LYS A 303 -23.45 -4.95 22.92
C LYS A 303 -23.73 -6.01 21.85
N PRO A 304 -24.62 -5.71 20.89
CA PRO A 304 -24.80 -6.55 19.71
C PRO A 304 -23.48 -6.85 19.03
N THR A 305 -23.36 -8.03 18.46
CA THR A 305 -22.14 -8.48 17.77
C THR A 305 -21.75 -7.48 16.69
N SER A 306 -20.52 -7.05 16.73
CA SER A 306 -19.87 -6.29 15.65
C SER A 306 -18.42 -6.73 15.48
N ALA A 307 -18.03 -6.85 14.24
CA ALA A 307 -16.71 -7.33 13.84
C ALA A 307 -16.28 -6.67 12.53
N MET A 308 -15.00 -6.67 12.25
CA MET A 308 -14.45 -6.13 11.02
C MET A 308 -13.48 -7.12 10.38
N VAL A 309 -13.59 -7.26 9.07
CA VAL A 309 -12.62 -7.99 8.27
C VAL A 309 -11.43 -7.07 8.03
N PHE A 310 -10.32 -7.32 8.73
CA PHE A 310 -9.12 -6.49 8.56
C PHE A 310 -8.17 -7.00 7.47
N LYS A 311 -8.35 -8.27 7.04
CA LYS A 311 -7.60 -8.88 5.94
C LYS A 311 -8.38 -10.03 5.30
N THR A 312 -8.28 -10.14 3.98
CA THR A 312 -8.79 -11.28 3.20
C THR A 312 -7.62 -11.93 2.46
N LEU A 313 -7.58 -13.25 2.44
CA LEU A 313 -6.67 -14.03 1.60
C LEU A 313 -7.50 -14.85 0.62
N ALA A 314 -7.04 -14.96 -0.61
CA ALA A 314 -7.65 -15.80 -1.62
C ALA A 314 -6.86 -17.12 -1.75
N ASP A 315 -7.48 -18.22 -1.37
CA ASP A 315 -6.90 -19.56 -1.52
C ASP A 315 -7.64 -20.34 -2.62
N PRO A 316 -6.91 -20.97 -3.55
CA PRO A 316 -7.53 -21.70 -4.66
C PRO A 316 -8.45 -22.85 -4.21
N PHE A 317 -8.23 -23.44 -3.04
CA PHE A 317 -8.95 -24.58 -2.50
C PHE A 317 -9.97 -24.20 -1.41
N ALA A 318 -9.55 -23.35 -0.46
CA ALA A 318 -10.39 -22.90 0.65
C ALA A 318 -11.31 -21.73 0.24
N GLY A 319 -11.07 -21.08 -0.89
CA GLY A 319 -11.78 -19.89 -1.32
C GLY A 319 -11.33 -18.65 -0.55
N HIS A 320 -12.26 -17.76 -0.19
CA HIS A 320 -11.94 -16.58 0.61
C HIS A 320 -11.71 -16.98 2.07
N ILE A 321 -10.59 -16.52 2.62
CA ILE A 321 -10.20 -16.66 4.02
C ILE A 321 -10.23 -15.25 4.61
N SER A 322 -11.21 -14.95 5.46
CA SER A 322 -11.38 -13.64 6.07
C SER A 322 -10.85 -13.65 7.49
N MET A 323 -9.85 -12.80 7.78
CA MET A 323 -9.35 -12.54 9.13
C MET A 323 -10.20 -11.45 9.77
N ILE A 324 -10.82 -11.76 10.90
CA ILE A 324 -11.87 -10.97 11.50
C ILE A 324 -11.50 -10.61 12.94
N LYS A 325 -11.59 -9.33 13.28
CA LYS A 325 -11.54 -8.82 14.65
C LYS A 325 -12.96 -8.61 15.16
N VAL A 326 -13.29 -9.23 16.28
CA VAL A 326 -14.57 -9.03 16.96
C VAL A 326 -14.44 -7.85 17.93
N PHE A 327 -15.28 -6.82 17.80
CA PHE A 327 -15.24 -5.63 18.65
C PHE A 327 -16.33 -5.61 19.71
N SER A 328 -17.47 -6.28 19.48
CA SER A 328 -18.50 -6.48 20.49
C SER A 328 -19.25 -7.78 20.32
N GLY A 329 -19.83 -8.27 21.41
CA GLY A 329 -20.65 -9.47 21.43
C GLY A 329 -19.86 -10.75 21.19
N THR A 330 -20.46 -11.71 20.51
CA THR A 330 -19.89 -13.04 20.25
C THR A 330 -20.18 -13.50 18.84
N LEU A 331 -19.16 -13.95 18.14
CA LEU A 331 -19.26 -14.54 16.81
C LEU A 331 -19.34 -16.06 16.96
N LYS A 332 -20.40 -16.70 16.46
CA LYS A 332 -20.64 -18.14 16.66
C LYS A 332 -20.52 -18.90 15.35
N ALA A 333 -19.96 -20.11 15.42
CA ALA A 333 -20.01 -21.05 14.33
C ALA A 333 -21.47 -21.47 14.03
N GLU A 334 -21.74 -21.92 12.81
CA GLU A 334 -23.06 -22.36 12.33
C GLU A 334 -24.17 -21.30 12.48
N SER A 335 -23.79 -20.01 12.49
CA SER A 335 -24.70 -18.86 12.61
C SER A 335 -24.73 -18.03 11.32
N SER A 336 -25.55 -16.98 11.33
CA SER A 336 -25.58 -15.97 10.26
C SER A 336 -25.29 -14.60 10.86
N VAL A 337 -24.52 -13.80 10.15
CA VAL A 337 -24.26 -12.40 10.46
C VAL A 337 -24.60 -11.54 9.24
N LYS A 338 -24.87 -10.27 9.47
CA LYS A 338 -25.10 -9.32 8.40
C LYS A 338 -23.79 -8.63 8.02
N ASN A 339 -23.44 -8.59 6.74
CA ASN A 339 -22.46 -7.64 6.22
C ASN A 339 -23.15 -6.28 6.14
N LEU A 340 -22.82 -5.40 7.10
CA LEU A 340 -23.42 -4.08 7.22
C LEU A 340 -22.89 -3.08 6.19
N SER A 341 -21.71 -3.36 5.61
CA SER A 341 -21.11 -2.54 4.56
C SER A 341 -21.77 -2.74 3.20
N LYS A 342 -22.29 -3.95 2.91
CA LYS A 342 -22.88 -4.34 1.63
C LYS A 342 -24.35 -4.75 1.71
N ASP A 343 -24.95 -4.69 2.90
CA ASP A 343 -26.37 -4.96 3.20
C ASP A 343 -26.85 -6.37 2.79
N HIS A 344 -26.04 -7.41 3.04
CA HIS A 344 -26.43 -8.81 2.78
C HIS A 344 -26.11 -9.74 3.96
N ASP A 345 -26.76 -10.91 4.00
CA ASP A 345 -26.56 -11.90 5.05
C ASP A 345 -25.46 -12.89 4.66
N GLU A 346 -24.48 -13.10 5.55
CA GLU A 346 -23.41 -14.09 5.43
C GLU A 346 -23.61 -15.26 6.40
N ARG A 347 -23.31 -16.47 5.96
CA ARG A 347 -23.35 -17.67 6.79
C ARG A 347 -21.96 -18.03 7.30
N LEU A 348 -21.80 -18.09 8.60
CA LEU A 348 -20.58 -18.54 9.27
C LEU A 348 -20.65 -20.08 9.44
N ALA A 349 -20.17 -20.81 8.45
CA ALA A 349 -20.16 -22.29 8.53
C ALA A 349 -19.20 -22.79 9.62
N SER A 350 -18.05 -22.11 9.79
CA SER A 350 -17.07 -22.37 10.85
C SER A 350 -16.43 -21.07 11.30
N VAL A 351 -16.03 -21.03 12.54
CA VAL A 351 -15.16 -20.00 13.12
C VAL A 351 -13.88 -20.69 13.57
N GLN A 352 -12.74 -20.16 13.20
CA GLN A 352 -11.44 -20.84 13.38
C GLN A 352 -10.40 -19.87 13.97
N ILE A 353 -9.43 -20.41 14.66
CA ILE A 353 -8.24 -19.68 15.14
C ILE A 353 -7.07 -20.09 14.26
N ALA A 354 -6.29 -19.12 13.80
CA ALA A 354 -5.15 -19.36 12.92
C ALA A 354 -3.83 -19.55 13.71
N GLN A 355 -3.02 -20.46 13.22
CA GLN A 355 -1.61 -20.65 13.59
C GLN A 355 -0.81 -20.74 12.29
N GLY A 356 -0.49 -19.60 11.68
CA GLY A 356 0.03 -19.54 10.32
C GLY A 356 -0.95 -20.16 9.32
N LYS A 357 -0.50 -21.19 8.61
CA LYS A 357 -1.30 -21.92 7.61
C LYS A 357 -2.32 -22.90 8.25
N GLN A 358 -2.25 -23.16 9.55
CA GLN A 358 -3.13 -24.10 10.22
C GLN A 358 -4.34 -23.38 10.85
N TYR A 359 -5.52 -23.97 10.75
CA TYR A 359 -6.74 -23.43 11.29
C TYR A 359 -7.41 -24.42 12.22
N GLU A 360 -7.70 -24.03 13.47
CA GLU A 360 -8.40 -24.84 14.47
C GLU A 360 -9.82 -24.32 14.68
N SER A 361 -10.82 -25.16 14.51
CA SER A 361 -12.22 -24.79 14.67
C SER A 361 -12.58 -24.58 16.16
N VAL A 362 -13.32 -23.51 16.42
CA VAL A 362 -13.85 -23.17 17.74
C VAL A 362 -15.36 -22.93 17.65
N PRO A 363 -16.13 -23.18 18.73
CA PRO A 363 -17.58 -22.97 18.72
C PRO A 363 -17.97 -21.49 18.61
N GLU A 364 -17.20 -20.63 19.23
CA GLU A 364 -17.45 -19.18 19.25
C GLU A 364 -16.18 -18.40 19.60
N VAL A 365 -16.20 -17.10 19.29
CA VAL A 365 -15.15 -16.12 19.58
C VAL A 365 -15.80 -14.89 20.19
N HIS A 366 -15.25 -14.43 21.33
CA HIS A 366 -15.75 -13.27 22.07
C HIS A 366 -15.16 -11.95 21.57
N ALA A 367 -15.81 -10.86 21.99
CA ALA A 367 -15.29 -9.50 21.77
C ALA A 367 -13.81 -9.39 22.18
N GLY A 368 -13.00 -8.84 21.32
CA GLY A 368 -11.56 -8.66 21.49
C GLY A 368 -10.70 -9.71 20.82
N ASP A 369 -11.23 -10.88 20.49
CA ASP A 369 -10.42 -11.91 19.85
C ASP A 369 -10.37 -11.77 18.31
N ILE A 370 -9.42 -12.45 17.72
CA ILE A 370 -9.23 -12.54 16.27
C ILE A 370 -9.55 -13.95 15.84
N CYS A 371 -10.32 -14.08 14.78
CA CYS A 371 -10.65 -15.36 14.18
C CYS A 371 -10.55 -15.32 12.66
N VAL A 372 -10.63 -16.51 12.08
CA VAL A 372 -10.68 -16.74 10.64
C VAL A 372 -12.01 -17.37 10.28
N VAL A 373 -12.63 -16.87 9.23
CA VAL A 373 -13.83 -17.46 8.63
C VAL A 373 -13.55 -17.69 7.14
N THR A 374 -13.88 -18.90 6.67
CA THR A 374 -13.70 -19.27 5.26
C THR A 374 -15.02 -19.24 4.50
N LYS A 375 -14.93 -19.03 3.18
CA LYS A 375 -16.05 -19.15 2.22
C LYS A 375 -17.17 -18.12 2.42
N LEU A 376 -16.86 -16.93 2.97
CA LEU A 376 -17.78 -15.81 2.86
C LEU A 376 -17.92 -15.43 1.37
N LYS A 377 -19.15 -15.06 0.96
CA LYS A 377 -19.48 -14.95 -0.48
C LYS A 377 -19.06 -13.61 -1.07
N GLU A 378 -19.41 -12.51 -0.39
CA GLU A 378 -19.22 -11.15 -0.90
C GLU A 378 -18.45 -10.25 0.06
N THR A 379 -18.04 -10.80 1.20
CA THR A 379 -17.32 -10.07 2.24
C THR A 379 -15.85 -9.92 1.89
N THR A 380 -15.36 -8.70 1.93
CA THR A 380 -13.98 -8.31 1.58
C THR A 380 -13.33 -7.51 2.71
N THR A 381 -12.03 -7.24 2.59
CA THR A 381 -11.27 -6.41 3.55
C THR A 381 -11.92 -5.05 3.77
N GLY A 382 -12.04 -4.66 5.03
CA GLY A 382 -12.67 -3.42 5.47
C GLY A 382 -14.19 -3.51 5.69
N ASP A 383 -14.83 -4.65 5.40
CA ASP A 383 -16.26 -4.81 5.63
C ASP A 383 -16.57 -5.02 7.12
N THR A 384 -17.65 -4.42 7.57
CA THR A 384 -18.20 -4.59 8.91
C THR A 384 -19.24 -5.70 8.91
N LEU A 385 -19.04 -6.69 9.77
CA LEU A 385 -19.97 -7.77 10.04
C LEU A 385 -20.64 -7.55 11.40
N GLY A 386 -21.92 -7.88 11.53
CA GLY A 386 -22.56 -7.70 12.81
C GLY A 386 -24.00 -8.21 12.90
N ASP A 387 -24.58 -8.02 14.07
CA ASP A 387 -26.01 -8.21 14.30
C ASP A 387 -26.81 -7.10 13.61
N LYS A 388 -28.08 -7.40 13.23
CA LYS A 388 -28.99 -6.43 12.60
C LYS A 388 -29.27 -5.19 13.48
N ASN A 389 -29.06 -5.31 14.79
CA ASN A 389 -29.22 -4.21 15.75
C ASN A 389 -27.96 -3.33 15.87
N PHE A 390 -26.84 -3.72 15.32
CA PHE A 390 -25.66 -2.84 15.25
C PHE A 390 -25.86 -1.83 14.11
N LYS A 391 -25.75 -0.54 14.44
CA LYS A 391 -25.94 0.54 13.47
C LYS A 391 -24.62 1.14 13.05
N GLY A 392 -24.46 1.31 11.74
CA GLY A 392 -23.28 1.88 11.12
C GLY A 392 -22.21 0.85 10.77
N THR A 393 -21.09 1.33 10.24
CA THR A 393 -19.94 0.54 9.84
C THR A 393 -18.67 1.12 10.45
N PHE A 394 -17.68 0.29 10.75
CA PHE A 394 -16.36 0.78 11.15
C PHE A 394 -15.69 1.52 9.99
N LYS A 395 -14.95 2.57 10.32
CA LYS A 395 -14.19 3.34 9.32
C LYS A 395 -13.17 2.42 8.65
N LYS A 396 -13.20 2.38 7.32
CA LYS A 396 -12.27 1.57 6.54
C LYS A 396 -10.87 2.16 6.58
N VAL A 397 -9.88 1.29 6.44
CA VAL A 397 -8.50 1.71 6.20
C VAL A 397 -8.41 2.35 4.81
N GLU A 398 -7.80 3.52 4.74
CA GLU A 398 -7.54 4.21 3.48
C GLU A 398 -6.16 3.79 2.95
N TYR A 399 -6.12 3.36 1.69
CA TYR A 399 -4.89 3.05 0.98
C TYR A 399 -4.59 4.16 -0.02
N PRO A 400 -3.33 4.62 -0.11
CA PRO A 400 -2.95 5.59 -1.13
C PRO A 400 -3.07 4.98 -2.52
N GLU A 401 -3.22 5.82 -3.54
CA GLU A 401 -3.19 5.36 -4.93
C GLU A 401 -1.83 4.72 -5.26
N PRO A 402 -1.84 3.66 -6.10
CA PRO A 402 -0.61 2.97 -6.50
C PRO A 402 0.38 3.90 -7.20
N ALA A 403 1.65 3.83 -6.80
CA ALA A 403 2.70 4.73 -7.27
C ALA A 403 3.23 4.40 -8.68
N ILE A 404 3.10 3.14 -9.14
CA ILE A 404 3.66 2.68 -10.42
C ILE A 404 2.67 1.80 -11.16
N SER A 405 2.62 1.96 -12.49
CA SER A 405 1.78 1.17 -13.38
C SER A 405 2.62 0.49 -14.46
N PHE A 406 2.29 -0.75 -14.75
CA PHE A 406 2.83 -1.51 -15.88
C PHE A 406 1.69 -1.94 -16.80
N ALA A 407 1.95 -1.93 -18.10
CA ALA A 407 1.07 -2.61 -19.04
C ALA A 407 1.30 -4.11 -18.93
N ILE A 408 0.23 -4.89 -18.87
CA ILE A 408 0.30 -6.35 -18.87
C ILE A 408 -0.29 -6.91 -20.15
N GLU A 409 0.42 -7.86 -20.73
CA GLU A 409 0.00 -8.56 -21.94
C GLU A 409 -0.11 -10.05 -21.64
N PRO A 410 -1.29 -10.67 -21.83
CA PRO A 410 -1.43 -12.13 -21.66
C PRO A 410 -0.56 -12.86 -22.69
N LYS A 411 0.14 -13.91 -22.26
CA LYS A 411 0.97 -14.73 -23.16
C LYS A 411 0.17 -15.55 -24.14
N SER A 412 -1.09 -15.86 -23.81
CA SER A 412 -1.99 -16.61 -24.65
C SER A 412 -3.40 -16.03 -24.65
N ARG A 413 -4.20 -16.32 -25.69
CA ARG A 413 -5.62 -15.93 -25.72
C ARG A 413 -6.43 -16.56 -24.58
N GLY A 414 -6.07 -17.76 -24.12
CA GLY A 414 -6.73 -18.41 -23.00
C GLY A 414 -6.45 -17.75 -21.65
N ASP A 415 -5.34 -16.99 -21.54
CA ASP A 415 -5.02 -16.22 -20.35
C ASP A 415 -5.79 -14.89 -20.33
N GLU A 416 -6.08 -14.30 -21.50
CA GLU A 416 -6.83 -13.05 -21.63
C GLU A 416 -8.21 -13.11 -20.96
N ASP A 417 -8.95 -14.22 -21.17
CA ASP A 417 -10.27 -14.41 -20.57
C ASP A 417 -10.24 -14.61 -19.04
N LYS A 418 -9.10 -15.06 -18.50
CA LYS A 418 -8.94 -15.39 -17.08
C LYS A 418 -8.35 -14.24 -16.26
N ILE A 419 -7.62 -13.32 -16.91
CA ILE A 419 -6.84 -12.29 -16.24
C ILE A 419 -7.71 -11.41 -15.34
N GLY A 420 -8.87 -10.98 -15.81
CA GLY A 420 -9.80 -10.13 -15.07
C GLY A 420 -10.23 -10.76 -13.73
N ASN A 421 -10.63 -12.04 -13.77
CA ASN A 421 -11.06 -12.78 -12.58
C ASN A 421 -9.89 -13.05 -11.62
N ALA A 422 -8.71 -13.38 -12.15
CA ALA A 422 -7.53 -13.65 -11.33
C ALA A 422 -7.03 -12.39 -10.64
N VAL A 423 -6.97 -11.26 -11.35
CA VAL A 423 -6.56 -9.97 -10.78
C VAL A 423 -7.59 -9.46 -9.78
N ALA A 424 -8.89 -9.60 -10.02
CA ALA A 424 -9.93 -9.22 -9.06
C ALA A 424 -9.73 -9.90 -7.70
N ARG A 425 -9.39 -11.20 -7.69
CA ARG A 425 -9.09 -11.92 -6.44
C ARG A 425 -7.82 -11.42 -5.75
N ILE A 426 -6.81 -10.99 -6.51
CA ILE A 426 -5.60 -10.40 -5.93
C ILE A 426 -5.90 -9.04 -5.30
N ILE A 427 -6.75 -8.22 -5.93
CA ILE A 427 -7.19 -6.92 -5.37
C ILE A 427 -8.00 -7.10 -4.07
N GLU A 428 -8.77 -8.18 -3.96
CA GLU A 428 -9.46 -8.54 -2.70
C GLU A 428 -8.47 -8.89 -1.58
N GLU A 429 -7.34 -9.54 -1.92
CA GLU A 429 -6.23 -9.84 -1.00
C GLU A 429 -5.44 -8.59 -0.62
N ASP A 430 -5.18 -7.73 -1.63
CA ASP A 430 -4.32 -6.56 -1.53
C ASP A 430 -4.99 -5.33 -2.16
N PRO A 431 -5.66 -4.52 -1.34
CA PRO A 431 -6.34 -3.30 -1.81
C PRO A 431 -5.39 -2.21 -2.35
N SER A 432 -4.07 -2.35 -2.18
CA SER A 432 -3.08 -1.42 -2.73
C SER A 432 -2.75 -1.70 -4.22
N VAL A 433 -3.28 -2.79 -4.77
CA VAL A 433 -3.18 -3.13 -6.20
C VAL A 433 -4.38 -2.55 -6.94
N SER A 434 -4.16 -1.98 -8.12
CA SER A 434 -5.24 -1.58 -9.01
C SER A 434 -5.07 -2.18 -10.41
N PHE A 435 -6.19 -2.39 -11.08
CA PHE A 435 -6.22 -2.92 -12.44
C PHE A 435 -7.28 -2.22 -13.25
N ARG A 436 -6.89 -1.67 -14.40
CA ARG A 436 -7.81 -0.99 -15.30
C ARG A 436 -7.38 -1.18 -16.75
N ARG A 437 -8.33 -1.03 -17.67
CA ARG A 437 -8.03 -0.88 -19.09
C ARG A 437 -7.89 0.59 -19.41
N ASP A 438 -6.80 0.95 -20.05
CA ASP A 438 -6.61 2.28 -20.58
C ASP A 438 -7.45 2.45 -21.85
N GLU A 439 -8.31 3.46 -21.90
CA GLU A 439 -9.26 3.66 -23.00
C GLU A 439 -8.58 4.17 -24.28
N GLU A 440 -7.50 4.93 -24.18
CA GLU A 440 -6.80 5.52 -25.32
C GLU A 440 -5.80 4.53 -25.94
N THR A 441 -5.03 3.84 -25.10
CA THR A 441 -4.01 2.89 -25.58
C THR A 441 -4.52 1.47 -25.75
N GLY A 442 -5.63 1.14 -25.07
CA GLY A 442 -6.21 -0.20 -24.99
C GLY A 442 -5.44 -1.16 -24.10
N ASP A 443 -4.36 -0.73 -23.47
CA ASP A 443 -3.51 -1.54 -22.60
C ASP A 443 -4.23 -1.89 -21.28
N PHE A 444 -3.98 -3.09 -20.75
CA PHE A 444 -4.34 -3.44 -19.39
C PHE A 444 -3.24 -2.95 -18.45
N LEU A 445 -3.57 -2.02 -17.57
CA LEU A 445 -2.64 -1.45 -16.59
C LEU A 445 -2.80 -2.13 -15.24
N LEU A 446 -1.72 -2.73 -14.75
CA LEU A 446 -1.58 -3.26 -13.41
C LEU A 446 -0.70 -2.32 -12.60
N SER A 447 -1.23 -1.82 -11.49
CA SER A 447 -0.54 -0.82 -10.68
C SER A 447 -0.35 -1.31 -9.25
N GLY A 448 0.73 -0.88 -8.61
CA GLY A 448 1.09 -1.24 -7.24
C GLY A 448 1.99 -0.18 -6.59
N THR A 449 2.41 -0.43 -5.37
CA THR A 449 3.25 0.46 -4.56
C THR A 449 4.69 0.59 -5.08
N GLY A 450 5.15 -0.40 -5.88
CA GLY A 450 6.49 -0.40 -6.48
C GLY A 450 6.68 -1.58 -7.44
N GLN A 451 7.81 -1.60 -8.14
CA GLN A 451 8.11 -2.64 -9.14
C GLN A 451 8.08 -4.05 -8.53
N ILE A 452 8.75 -4.26 -7.39
CA ILE A 452 8.79 -5.55 -6.70
C ILE A 452 7.37 -6.01 -6.34
N HIS A 453 6.50 -5.09 -5.93
CA HIS A 453 5.11 -5.40 -5.64
C HIS A 453 4.37 -5.94 -6.87
N VAL A 454 4.48 -5.25 -8.01
CA VAL A 454 3.85 -5.69 -9.27
C VAL A 454 4.44 -7.03 -9.74
N GLU A 455 5.74 -7.26 -9.61
CA GLU A 455 6.39 -8.54 -9.92
C GLU A 455 5.83 -9.70 -9.06
N VAL A 456 5.63 -9.46 -7.75
CA VAL A 456 4.99 -10.44 -6.84
C VAL A 456 3.56 -10.73 -7.27
N VAL A 457 2.79 -9.70 -7.65
CA VAL A 457 1.42 -9.88 -8.18
C VAL A 457 1.43 -10.75 -9.44
N VAL A 458 2.35 -10.50 -10.37
CA VAL A 458 2.51 -11.31 -11.60
C VAL A 458 2.91 -12.75 -11.29
N ASN A 459 3.80 -12.96 -10.33
CA ASN A 459 4.15 -14.31 -9.88
C ASN A 459 2.96 -15.03 -9.22
N LYS A 460 2.15 -14.34 -8.42
CA LYS A 460 0.90 -14.88 -7.86
C LYS A 460 -0.10 -15.25 -8.96
N LEU A 461 -0.27 -14.41 -10.00
CA LEU A 461 -1.10 -14.73 -11.18
C LEU A 461 -0.67 -16.04 -11.81
N LYS A 462 0.63 -16.25 -12.00
CA LYS A 462 1.18 -17.47 -12.59
C LYS A 462 1.03 -18.67 -11.65
N LYS A 463 1.50 -18.59 -10.40
CA LYS A 463 1.58 -19.73 -9.47
C LYS A 463 0.20 -20.14 -8.94
N LYS A 464 -0.63 -19.17 -8.50
CA LYS A 464 -1.95 -19.46 -7.89
C LYS A 464 -3.08 -19.65 -8.91
N TYR A 465 -3.05 -18.89 -10.01
CA TYR A 465 -4.17 -18.85 -10.96
C TYR A 465 -3.84 -19.42 -12.35
N GLY A 466 -2.58 -19.77 -12.60
CA GLY A 466 -2.15 -20.33 -13.89
C GLY A 466 -2.29 -19.33 -15.04
N VAL A 467 -2.20 -18.02 -14.77
CA VAL A 467 -2.30 -16.93 -15.76
C VAL A 467 -0.92 -16.35 -15.97
N GLU A 468 -0.37 -16.49 -17.18
CA GLU A 468 0.93 -15.91 -17.52
C GLU A 468 0.78 -14.59 -18.26
N VAL A 469 1.45 -13.54 -17.75
CA VAL A 469 1.47 -12.21 -18.35
C VAL A 469 2.91 -11.71 -18.52
N LEU A 470 3.10 -10.81 -19.48
CA LEU A 470 4.34 -10.06 -19.69
C LEU A 470 4.15 -8.63 -19.17
N LEU A 471 5.09 -8.15 -18.38
CA LEU A 471 5.15 -6.75 -17.97
C LEU A 471 5.82 -5.92 -19.07
N LYS A 472 5.18 -4.82 -19.44
CA LYS A 472 5.70 -3.82 -20.39
C LYS A 472 5.55 -2.42 -19.80
N THR A 473 6.36 -1.48 -20.27
CA THR A 473 6.12 -0.07 -19.99
C THR A 473 4.80 0.35 -20.64
N PRO A 474 3.92 1.05 -19.92
CA PRO A 474 2.67 1.57 -20.49
C PRO A 474 2.95 2.45 -21.70
N LYS A 475 2.10 2.36 -22.70
CA LYS A 475 2.17 3.27 -23.84
C LYS A 475 1.74 4.67 -23.42
N VAL A 476 2.46 5.67 -23.92
CA VAL A 476 2.04 7.06 -23.76
C VAL A 476 0.93 7.36 -24.79
N PRO A 477 -0.23 7.91 -24.38
CA PRO A 477 -1.30 8.26 -25.29
C PRO A 477 -0.95 9.56 -26.04
N TYR A 478 -0.03 9.46 -27.00
CA TYR A 478 0.28 10.60 -27.88
C TYR A 478 -0.92 10.93 -28.77
N ARG A 479 -0.98 12.19 -29.21
CA ARG A 479 -1.94 12.68 -30.21
C ARG A 479 -1.17 13.41 -31.31
N GLU A 480 -1.84 13.67 -32.41
CA GLU A 480 -1.35 14.50 -33.50
C GLU A 480 -2.23 15.74 -33.63
N THR A 481 -1.66 16.82 -34.11
CA THR A 481 -2.41 18.03 -34.49
C THR A 481 -1.70 18.79 -35.58
N ILE A 482 -2.33 19.85 -36.08
CA ILE A 482 -1.76 20.71 -37.09
C ILE A 482 -1.46 22.10 -36.53
N THR A 483 -0.48 22.80 -37.14
CA THR A 483 -0.05 24.14 -36.72
C THR A 483 -0.21 25.19 -37.81
N ALA A 484 -0.60 24.79 -39.04
CA ALA A 484 -0.83 25.68 -40.15
C ALA A 484 -2.11 25.29 -40.89
N GLU A 485 -2.65 26.23 -41.68
CA GLU A 485 -3.79 25.98 -42.55
C GLU A 485 -3.34 25.26 -43.84
N ALA A 486 -4.24 24.45 -44.40
CA ALA A 486 -4.09 23.79 -45.68
C ALA A 486 -5.37 23.90 -46.50
N ASP A 487 -5.22 24.10 -47.83
CA ASP A 487 -6.32 24.11 -48.78
C ASP A 487 -5.97 23.14 -49.93
N VAL A 488 -6.73 22.06 -50.03
CA VAL A 488 -6.38 20.92 -50.86
C VAL A 488 -7.54 20.27 -51.55
N GLN A 489 -7.28 19.65 -52.72
CA GLN A 489 -8.20 18.80 -53.42
C GLN A 489 -7.90 17.33 -53.21
N GLY A 490 -8.92 16.55 -52.82
CA GLY A 490 -8.92 15.10 -52.83
C GLY A 490 -9.79 14.55 -53.94
N ARG A 491 -9.16 13.83 -54.88
CA ARG A 491 -9.87 13.28 -56.04
C ARG A 491 -9.65 11.78 -56.15
N HIS A 492 -10.73 11.03 -56.15
CA HIS A 492 -10.74 9.60 -56.42
C HIS A 492 -11.43 9.34 -57.76
N LYS A 493 -10.65 8.81 -58.74
CA LYS A 493 -11.17 8.38 -60.03
C LYS A 493 -10.59 7.00 -60.35
N LYS A 494 -11.47 6.01 -60.46
CA LYS A 494 -11.08 4.65 -60.84
C LYS A 494 -12.05 4.10 -61.87
N GLN A 495 -11.54 3.64 -62.99
CA GLN A 495 -12.28 2.98 -64.04
C GLN A 495 -11.73 1.59 -64.26
N THR A 496 -12.46 0.55 -63.89
CA THR A 496 -12.09 -0.85 -64.05
C THR A 496 -13.33 -1.56 -64.58
N GLY A 497 -13.51 -1.70 -65.86
CA GLY A 497 -14.52 -2.49 -66.55
C GLY A 497 -15.88 -2.61 -65.84
N GLY A 498 -16.87 -1.74 -66.18
CA GLY A 498 -18.15 -1.66 -65.53
C GLY A 498 -18.43 -0.27 -64.95
N HIS A 499 -19.15 -0.17 -63.81
CA HIS A 499 -19.37 1.11 -63.11
C HIS A 499 -18.04 1.65 -62.58
N GLY A 500 -17.70 2.90 -62.96
CA GLY A 500 -16.56 3.63 -62.41
C GLY A 500 -16.77 4.08 -60.95
N GLN A 501 -15.73 4.59 -60.33
CA GLN A 501 -15.81 5.25 -59.03
C GLN A 501 -15.30 6.68 -59.19
N PHE A 502 -16.09 7.66 -58.76
CA PHE A 502 -15.74 9.06 -58.85
C PHE A 502 -16.15 9.81 -57.58
N GLY A 503 -15.22 10.49 -56.94
CA GLY A 503 -15.43 11.43 -55.84
C GLY A 503 -14.39 12.52 -55.90
N ASP A 504 -14.79 13.75 -55.69
CA ASP A 504 -13.92 14.94 -55.81
C ASP A 504 -14.40 15.99 -54.81
N CYS A 505 -13.54 16.37 -53.86
CA CYS A 505 -13.83 17.36 -52.84
C CYS A 505 -12.64 18.28 -52.59
N TYR A 506 -12.94 19.55 -52.35
CA TYR A 506 -11.99 20.55 -51.88
C TYR A 506 -12.26 20.81 -50.40
N ILE A 507 -11.20 20.75 -49.58
CA ILE A 507 -11.29 21.00 -48.14
C ILE A 507 -10.28 22.06 -47.74
N LYS A 508 -10.68 22.89 -46.76
CA LYS A 508 -9.79 23.72 -45.95
C LYS A 508 -9.66 23.11 -44.59
N MET A 509 -8.43 22.92 -44.14
CA MET A 509 -8.12 22.38 -42.83
C MET A 509 -7.42 23.46 -42.00
N ARG A 510 -7.93 23.76 -40.80
CA ARG A 510 -7.41 24.81 -39.93
C ARG A 510 -7.16 24.26 -38.53
N PRO A 511 -6.08 24.73 -37.83
CA PRO A 511 -5.87 24.39 -36.43
C PRO A 511 -6.96 25.07 -35.56
N ARG A 512 -7.31 24.41 -34.45
CA ARG A 512 -8.18 24.93 -33.40
C ARG A 512 -7.39 25.06 -32.10
N GLU A 513 -8.00 25.72 -31.12
CA GLU A 513 -7.45 25.76 -29.76
C GLU A 513 -7.36 24.34 -29.15
N ARG A 514 -6.46 24.15 -28.19
CA ARG A 514 -6.30 22.87 -27.51
C ARG A 514 -7.60 22.45 -26.82
N ASP A 515 -7.88 21.16 -26.88
CA ASP A 515 -9.09 20.50 -26.35
C ASP A 515 -10.41 20.97 -27.03
N ALA A 516 -10.33 21.72 -28.11
CA ALA A 516 -11.49 22.13 -28.88
C ALA A 516 -12.03 21.00 -29.78
N GLY A 517 -11.28 19.92 -29.96
CA GLY A 517 -11.67 18.74 -30.72
C GLY A 517 -11.86 19.00 -32.22
N PHE A 518 -12.55 18.06 -32.87
CA PHE A 518 -12.83 18.12 -34.30
C PHE A 518 -14.11 18.93 -34.60
N LYS A 519 -14.08 19.75 -35.70
CA LYS A 519 -15.25 20.44 -36.22
C LYS A 519 -15.31 20.25 -37.73
N PHE A 520 -16.49 19.92 -38.23
CA PHE A 520 -16.79 19.87 -39.68
C PHE A 520 -17.74 20.96 -40.07
N THR A 521 -17.45 21.67 -41.18
CA THR A 521 -18.25 22.75 -41.71
C THR A 521 -18.56 22.48 -43.19
N ASP A 522 -19.83 22.52 -43.56
CA ASP A 522 -20.31 22.42 -44.93
C ASP A 522 -20.55 23.83 -45.49
N SER A 523 -19.75 24.21 -46.46
CA SER A 523 -19.86 25.50 -47.21
C SER A 523 -20.11 25.28 -48.71
N ILE A 524 -20.65 24.11 -49.09
CA ILE A 524 -20.94 23.80 -50.49
C ILE A 524 -22.00 24.73 -51.04
N PHE A 525 -21.66 25.40 -52.12
CA PHE A 525 -22.59 26.28 -52.86
C PHE A 525 -22.91 25.68 -54.24
N GLY A 526 -24.15 25.91 -54.74
CA GLY A 526 -24.54 25.50 -56.06
C GLY A 526 -24.70 23.99 -56.32
N GLY A 527 -24.53 23.14 -55.28
CA GLY A 527 -24.71 21.69 -55.38
C GLY A 527 -23.53 20.98 -56.08
N SER A 528 -22.33 21.54 -56.03
CA SER A 528 -21.11 20.92 -56.56
C SER A 528 -20.85 19.52 -56.03
N ILE A 529 -21.23 19.29 -54.75
CA ILE A 529 -21.37 17.95 -54.15
C ILE A 529 -22.83 17.76 -53.73
N PRO A 530 -23.53 16.70 -54.19
CA PRO A 530 -24.87 16.38 -53.71
C PRO A 530 -24.91 16.20 -52.20
N ARG A 531 -25.90 16.76 -51.51
CA ARG A 531 -26.05 16.77 -50.04
C ARG A 531 -25.93 15.38 -49.42
N GLN A 532 -26.38 14.34 -50.12
CA GLN A 532 -26.28 12.95 -49.66
C GLN A 532 -24.84 12.43 -49.49
N PHE A 533 -23.84 13.03 -50.17
CA PHE A 533 -22.43 12.61 -50.09
C PHE A 533 -21.60 13.44 -49.12
N ILE A 534 -22.08 14.55 -48.59
CA ILE A 534 -21.36 15.39 -47.63
C ILE A 534 -21.08 14.63 -46.34
N PRO A 535 -22.01 13.85 -45.75
CA PRO A 535 -21.71 13.02 -44.59
C PRO A 535 -20.62 11.96 -44.85
N ALA A 536 -20.46 11.49 -46.09
CA ALA A 536 -19.41 10.56 -46.46
C ALA A 536 -18.03 11.24 -46.49
N VAL A 537 -17.97 12.54 -46.86
CA VAL A 537 -16.72 13.33 -46.74
C VAL A 537 -16.33 13.50 -45.29
N GLU A 538 -17.25 13.91 -44.41
CA GLU A 538 -17.01 14.02 -42.96
C GLU A 538 -16.54 12.70 -42.37
N LYS A 539 -17.22 11.59 -42.65
CA LYS A 539 -16.85 10.26 -42.19
C LYS A 539 -15.45 9.84 -42.69
N GLY A 540 -15.08 10.18 -43.90
CA GLY A 540 -13.76 9.95 -44.45
C GLY A 540 -12.65 10.72 -43.71
N VAL A 541 -12.90 11.97 -43.33
CA VAL A 541 -12.02 12.80 -42.52
C VAL A 541 -11.86 12.19 -41.11
N VAL A 542 -12.96 11.89 -40.42
CA VAL A 542 -12.98 11.34 -39.08
C VAL A 542 -12.19 10.00 -38.99
N GLU A 543 -12.45 9.10 -39.94
CA GLU A 543 -11.73 7.83 -39.99
C GLU A 543 -10.21 8.00 -40.28
N SER A 544 -9.86 9.03 -41.09
CA SER A 544 -8.45 9.33 -41.35
C SER A 544 -7.78 9.94 -40.12
N ALA A 545 -8.47 10.87 -39.46
CA ALA A 545 -7.98 11.46 -38.21
C ALA A 545 -7.77 10.43 -37.11
N ALA A 546 -8.67 9.46 -36.96
CA ALA A 546 -8.54 8.39 -36.00
C ALA A 546 -7.32 7.47 -36.27
N ARG A 547 -6.89 7.35 -37.53
CA ARG A 547 -5.71 6.55 -37.93
C ARG A 547 -4.39 7.29 -37.75
N GLY A 548 -4.44 8.61 -37.62
CA GLY A 548 -3.26 9.46 -37.56
C GLY A 548 -2.52 9.61 -38.90
N TYR A 549 -1.45 10.39 -38.88
CA TYR A 549 -0.65 10.69 -40.06
C TYR A 549 0.86 10.53 -39.82
N LEU A 550 1.42 11.14 -38.73
CA LEU A 550 2.84 11.11 -38.42
C LEU A 550 3.30 9.76 -37.89
N ALA A 551 2.62 9.28 -36.86
CA ALA A 551 2.99 8.07 -36.15
C ALA A 551 1.76 7.18 -35.82
N GLY A 552 0.63 7.46 -36.44
CA GLY A 552 -0.60 6.68 -36.27
C GLY A 552 -1.35 6.99 -34.98
N TYR A 553 -1.15 8.16 -34.40
CA TYR A 553 -1.93 8.66 -33.26
C TYR A 553 -3.12 9.52 -33.71
N PRO A 554 -4.22 9.55 -32.97
CA PRO A 554 -5.38 10.33 -33.35
C PRO A 554 -5.05 11.81 -33.59
N VAL A 555 -5.53 12.37 -34.71
CA VAL A 555 -5.40 13.80 -35.00
C VAL A 555 -6.55 14.53 -34.31
N VAL A 556 -6.23 15.56 -33.51
CA VAL A 556 -7.18 16.34 -32.71
C VAL A 556 -7.04 17.85 -32.96
N ASP A 557 -8.00 18.64 -32.48
CA ASP A 557 -7.96 20.09 -32.44
C ASP A 557 -7.80 20.72 -33.83
N PHE A 558 -8.66 20.31 -34.76
CA PHE A 558 -8.70 20.85 -36.11
C PHE A 558 -10.13 21.01 -36.63
N GLU A 559 -10.31 21.92 -37.57
CA GLU A 559 -11.54 22.13 -38.32
C GLU A 559 -11.33 21.78 -39.80
N VAL A 560 -12.32 21.12 -40.38
CA VAL A 560 -12.39 20.89 -41.82
C VAL A 560 -13.62 21.55 -42.40
N GLU A 561 -13.42 22.43 -43.37
CA GLU A 561 -14.48 23.04 -44.17
C GLU A 561 -14.46 22.43 -45.57
N VAL A 562 -15.53 21.73 -45.96
CA VAL A 562 -15.74 21.34 -47.35
C VAL A 562 -16.48 22.46 -48.09
N TYR A 563 -15.89 22.99 -49.15
CA TYR A 563 -16.41 24.18 -49.80
C TYR A 563 -16.66 24.04 -51.30
N ASP A 564 -16.05 23.04 -51.98
CA ASP A 564 -16.25 22.77 -53.39
C ASP A 564 -16.00 21.31 -53.73
N GLY A 565 -16.34 20.88 -54.93
CA GLY A 565 -16.11 19.54 -55.43
C GLY A 565 -16.76 19.31 -56.80
N SER A 566 -16.77 18.06 -57.21
CA SER A 566 -17.51 17.64 -58.40
C SER A 566 -18.00 16.19 -58.23
N TYR A 567 -19.07 15.87 -58.97
CA TYR A 567 -19.63 14.51 -58.96
C TYR A 567 -19.92 14.03 -60.37
N HIS A 568 -20.02 12.72 -60.52
CA HIS A 568 -20.44 12.08 -61.77
C HIS A 568 -21.79 11.37 -61.52
N SER A 569 -22.77 11.62 -62.41
CA SER A 569 -24.16 11.16 -62.23
C SER A 569 -24.31 9.65 -62.06
N VAL A 570 -23.36 8.84 -62.54
CA VAL A 570 -23.41 7.37 -62.53
C VAL A 570 -22.34 6.78 -61.63
N ASP A 571 -21.13 7.37 -61.60
CA ASP A 571 -19.95 6.75 -60.95
C ASP A 571 -19.70 7.28 -59.51
N SER A 572 -20.45 8.27 -59.06
CA SER A 572 -20.32 8.81 -57.70
C SER A 572 -21.09 7.98 -56.69
N SER A 573 -20.45 7.74 -55.55
CA SER A 573 -21.00 7.00 -54.44
C SER A 573 -20.45 7.51 -53.11
N GLU A 574 -21.11 7.19 -51.99
CA GLU A 574 -20.62 7.52 -50.65
C GLU A 574 -19.17 7.01 -50.43
N MET A 575 -18.88 5.77 -50.88
CA MET A 575 -17.55 5.20 -50.78
C MET A 575 -16.51 5.99 -51.59
N ALA A 576 -16.87 6.49 -52.80
CA ALA A 576 -15.95 7.26 -53.60
C ALA A 576 -15.62 8.63 -52.96
N PHE A 577 -16.63 9.30 -52.38
CA PHE A 577 -16.41 10.55 -51.63
C PHE A 577 -15.66 10.34 -50.32
N LYS A 578 -15.89 9.24 -49.63
CA LYS A 578 -15.10 8.83 -48.45
C LYS A 578 -13.61 8.64 -48.79
N ILE A 579 -13.31 7.99 -49.92
CA ILE A 579 -11.91 7.82 -50.38
C ILE A 579 -11.34 9.17 -50.84
N ALA A 580 -12.11 10.00 -51.51
CA ALA A 580 -11.67 11.35 -51.88
C ALA A 580 -11.32 12.21 -50.68
N ALA A 581 -12.13 12.15 -49.62
CA ALA A 581 -11.87 12.83 -48.35
C ALA A 581 -10.61 12.31 -47.65
N ASN A 582 -10.36 10.98 -47.65
CA ASN A 582 -9.14 10.39 -47.16
C ASN A 582 -7.88 10.92 -47.92
N ILE A 583 -7.97 11.04 -49.24
CA ILE A 583 -6.89 11.60 -50.07
C ILE A 583 -6.68 13.08 -49.74
N ALA A 584 -7.77 13.84 -49.59
CA ALA A 584 -7.72 15.25 -49.22
C ALA A 584 -7.07 15.43 -47.85
N PHE A 585 -7.49 14.63 -46.84
CA PHE A 585 -6.95 14.68 -45.50
C PHE A 585 -5.44 14.44 -45.47
N LYS A 586 -4.93 13.41 -46.15
CA LYS A 586 -3.51 13.14 -46.26
C LYS A 586 -2.71 14.30 -46.83
N LYS A 587 -3.21 14.90 -47.95
CA LYS A 587 -2.56 16.06 -48.54
C LYS A 587 -2.62 17.30 -47.65
N ALA A 588 -3.73 17.46 -46.91
CA ALA A 588 -3.87 18.55 -45.97
C ALA A 588 -2.82 18.40 -44.83
N MET A 589 -2.67 17.21 -44.29
CA MET A 589 -1.65 16.94 -43.26
C MET A 589 -0.24 17.26 -43.75
N GLU A 590 0.13 16.91 -44.99
CA GLU A 590 1.43 17.26 -45.59
C GLU A 590 1.72 18.77 -45.59
N GLN A 591 0.69 19.60 -45.77
CA GLN A 591 0.84 21.07 -45.86
C GLN A 591 0.64 21.77 -44.52
N ALA A 592 -0.18 21.22 -43.65
CA ALA A 592 -0.62 21.82 -42.40
C ALA A 592 0.39 21.77 -41.25
N ARG A 593 1.64 21.35 -41.50
CA ARG A 593 2.71 21.21 -40.52
C ARG A 593 2.28 20.41 -39.26
N PRO A 594 2.03 19.13 -39.41
CA PRO A 594 1.60 18.29 -38.32
C PRO A 594 2.66 18.15 -37.23
N VAL A 595 2.23 18.09 -35.98
CA VAL A 595 3.09 17.91 -34.80
C VAL A 595 2.48 16.86 -33.87
N LEU A 596 3.36 16.17 -33.09
CA LEU A 596 2.93 15.29 -32.01
C LEU A 596 2.62 16.08 -30.75
N LEU A 597 1.64 15.61 -30.02
CA LEU A 597 1.25 16.09 -28.70
C LEU A 597 1.51 14.99 -27.66
N GLU A 598 2.03 15.38 -26.49
CA GLU A 598 2.23 14.52 -25.32
C GLU A 598 1.38 15.01 -24.13
N PRO A 599 0.87 14.09 -23.30
CA PRO A 599 0.16 14.48 -22.08
C PRO A 599 1.15 15.02 -21.05
N ILE A 600 0.83 16.20 -20.51
CA ILE A 600 1.52 16.83 -19.39
C ILE A 600 0.76 16.55 -18.11
N MET A 601 1.46 16.10 -17.07
CA MET A 601 0.91 15.77 -15.78
C MET A 601 1.18 16.89 -14.78
N ASN A 602 0.16 17.29 -14.00
CA ASN A 602 0.37 18.02 -12.75
C ASN A 602 0.85 17.01 -11.71
N VAL A 603 2.01 17.25 -11.13
CA VAL A 603 2.62 16.34 -10.16
C VAL A 603 2.82 17.08 -8.84
N GLU A 604 2.35 16.47 -7.75
CA GLU A 604 2.63 16.89 -6.39
C GLU A 604 3.54 15.84 -5.73
N ILE A 605 4.74 16.26 -5.30
CA ILE A 605 5.76 15.37 -4.74
C ILE A 605 6.03 15.75 -3.30
N TYR A 606 5.84 14.80 -2.40
CA TYR A 606 6.02 14.93 -0.96
C TYR A 606 7.38 14.35 -0.59
N VAL A 607 8.27 15.17 -0.07
CA VAL A 607 9.65 14.76 0.29
C VAL A 607 10.12 15.42 1.57
N PRO A 608 11.07 14.82 2.30
CA PRO A 608 11.76 15.50 3.38
C PRO A 608 12.53 16.72 2.87
N GLU A 609 12.74 17.71 3.74
CA GLU A 609 13.44 18.97 3.41
C GLU A 609 14.85 18.72 2.85
N ASP A 610 15.57 17.73 3.40
CA ASP A 610 16.93 17.37 2.99
C ASP A 610 17.02 16.82 1.54
N SER A 611 15.94 16.29 1.01
CA SER A 611 15.87 15.69 -0.33
C SER A 611 15.25 16.62 -1.39
N ALA A 612 14.68 17.76 -0.99
CA ALA A 612 13.91 18.62 -1.90
C ALA A 612 14.78 19.18 -3.05
N GLY A 613 16.02 19.51 -2.78
CA GLY A 613 16.97 20.04 -3.79
C GLY A 613 17.27 19.03 -4.89
N ASP A 614 17.56 17.79 -4.52
CA ASP A 614 17.88 16.71 -5.47
C ASP A 614 16.67 16.36 -6.34
N VAL A 615 15.48 16.32 -5.73
CA VAL A 615 14.22 16.07 -6.42
C VAL A 615 13.88 17.16 -7.43
N MET A 616 14.07 18.45 -7.07
CA MET A 616 13.89 19.55 -8.03
C MET A 616 14.89 19.48 -9.19
N GLY A 617 16.14 19.07 -8.92
CA GLY A 617 17.16 18.84 -9.94
C GLY A 617 16.77 17.73 -10.91
N ASP A 618 16.27 16.59 -10.41
CA ASP A 618 15.80 15.46 -11.22
C ASP A 618 14.58 15.84 -12.07
N LEU A 619 13.60 16.54 -11.51
CA LEU A 619 12.42 17.01 -12.26
C LEU A 619 12.80 17.92 -13.43
N ASN A 620 13.76 18.84 -13.23
CA ASN A 620 14.26 19.68 -14.31
C ASN A 620 14.90 18.82 -15.42
N SER A 621 15.66 17.78 -15.07
CA SER A 621 16.23 16.85 -16.04
C SER A 621 15.19 16.08 -16.84
N ARG A 622 14.00 15.86 -16.25
CA ARG A 622 12.81 15.21 -16.85
C ARG A 622 11.88 16.20 -17.58
N ARG A 623 12.38 17.32 -18.01
CA ARG A 623 11.59 18.37 -18.68
C ARG A 623 10.46 18.94 -17.80
N GLY A 624 10.55 18.75 -16.49
CA GLY A 624 9.59 19.25 -15.52
C GLY A 624 9.65 20.77 -15.39
N ARG A 625 8.49 21.40 -15.28
CA ARG A 625 8.35 22.85 -14.98
C ARG A 625 7.86 23.00 -13.56
N ILE A 626 8.75 23.37 -12.63
CA ILE A 626 8.39 23.57 -11.22
C ILE A 626 7.48 24.79 -11.12
N GLN A 627 6.31 24.61 -10.50
CA GLN A 627 5.30 25.65 -10.31
C GLN A 627 5.36 26.28 -8.93
N GLY A 628 5.83 25.55 -7.93
CA GLY A 628 5.94 26.04 -6.56
C GLY A 628 6.36 24.95 -5.59
N MET A 629 6.56 25.37 -4.35
CA MET A 629 6.87 24.50 -3.22
C MET A 629 6.11 24.97 -1.99
N ASP A 630 5.44 24.06 -1.31
CA ASP A 630 4.69 24.29 -0.09
C ASP A 630 5.24 23.41 1.04
N VAL A 631 4.95 23.76 2.28
CA VAL A 631 5.28 22.96 3.47
C VAL A 631 4.00 22.32 4.01
N LYS A 632 3.99 21.01 4.20
CA LYS A 632 2.87 20.28 4.79
C LYS A 632 3.38 19.36 5.90
N GLY A 633 3.19 19.79 7.15
CA GLY A 633 3.76 19.08 8.30
C GLY A 633 5.29 19.15 8.28
N THR A 634 5.93 17.97 8.30
CA THR A 634 7.39 17.80 8.21
C THR A 634 7.89 17.62 6.77
N SER A 635 7.00 17.63 5.77
CA SER A 635 7.35 17.39 4.38
C SER A 635 7.28 18.65 3.55
N GLN A 636 8.19 18.77 2.58
CA GLN A 636 8.12 19.72 1.47
C GLN A 636 7.23 19.13 0.37
N VAL A 637 6.35 19.95 -0.19
CA VAL A 637 5.48 19.56 -1.31
C VAL A 637 5.91 20.33 -2.54
N ILE A 638 6.51 19.65 -3.50
CA ILE A 638 6.96 20.22 -4.78
C ILE A 638 5.86 20.02 -5.80
N LYS A 639 5.39 21.13 -6.40
CA LYS A 639 4.40 21.12 -7.49
C LYS A 639 5.09 21.36 -8.82
N ALA A 640 4.86 20.51 -9.79
CA ALA A 640 5.47 20.62 -11.11
C ALA A 640 4.54 20.11 -12.22
N GLN A 641 4.80 20.57 -13.44
CA GLN A 641 4.23 19.99 -14.66
C GLN A 641 5.31 19.19 -15.38
N VAL A 642 5.05 17.90 -15.62
CA VAL A 642 6.02 16.95 -16.19
C VAL A 642 5.35 16.12 -17.28
N PRO A 643 5.98 15.86 -18.43
CA PRO A 643 5.46 14.94 -19.44
C PRO A 643 5.29 13.53 -18.87
N LEU A 644 4.16 12.87 -19.20
CA LEU A 644 3.88 11.51 -18.73
C LEU A 644 5.00 10.52 -19.06
N ALA A 645 5.59 10.63 -20.25
CA ALA A 645 6.70 9.78 -20.68
C ALA A 645 7.87 9.75 -19.68
N GLU A 646 8.16 10.87 -19.04
CA GLU A 646 9.24 11.01 -18.04
C GLU A 646 8.85 10.50 -16.64
N MET A 647 7.53 10.42 -16.38
CA MET A 647 7.00 9.96 -15.10
C MET A 647 6.86 8.43 -15.01
N LEU A 648 6.83 7.70 -16.13
CA LEU A 648 6.68 6.24 -16.14
C LEU A 648 7.81 5.51 -15.39
N THR A 649 8.99 6.13 -15.28
CA THR A 649 10.16 5.59 -14.58
C THR A 649 10.53 6.40 -13.33
N TYR A 650 9.65 7.28 -12.86
CA TYR A 650 9.99 8.23 -11.79
C TYR A 650 9.97 7.61 -10.39
N ALA A 651 9.03 6.70 -10.09
CA ALA A 651 8.89 6.12 -8.76
C ALA A 651 10.17 5.49 -8.19
N PRO A 652 10.92 4.65 -8.92
CA PRO A 652 12.19 4.11 -8.45
C PRO A 652 13.25 5.19 -8.21
N ALA A 653 13.30 6.23 -9.05
CA ALA A 653 14.22 7.33 -8.90
C ALA A 653 13.93 8.14 -7.63
N LEU A 654 12.66 8.48 -7.40
CA LEU A 654 12.22 9.18 -6.18
C LEU A 654 12.55 8.37 -4.92
N THR A 655 12.25 7.07 -4.93
CA THR A 655 12.59 6.15 -3.83
C THR A 655 14.09 6.19 -3.52
N SER A 656 14.94 6.15 -4.54
CA SER A 656 16.39 6.22 -4.37
C SER A 656 16.86 7.55 -3.81
N MET A 657 16.37 8.67 -4.33
CA MET A 657 16.77 10.02 -3.90
C MET A 657 16.33 10.34 -2.46
N THR A 658 15.21 9.79 -2.02
CA THR A 658 14.62 10.10 -0.71
C THR A 658 14.82 8.99 0.33
N GLY A 659 15.55 7.93 -0.03
CA GLY A 659 15.67 6.74 0.83
C GLY A 659 14.33 6.07 1.12
N GLY A 660 13.35 6.18 0.20
CA GLY A 660 12.00 5.62 0.36
C GLY A 660 11.02 6.50 1.14
N ARG A 661 11.42 7.74 1.52
CA ARG A 661 10.56 8.70 2.24
C ARG A 661 9.73 9.58 1.32
N GLY A 662 9.98 9.55 0.00
CA GLY A 662 9.26 10.33 -1.00
C GLY A 662 8.03 9.63 -1.53
N SER A 663 6.96 10.39 -1.75
CA SER A 663 5.77 9.94 -2.48
C SER A 663 5.32 11.01 -3.47
N PHE A 664 4.55 10.64 -4.48
CA PHE A 664 3.99 11.59 -5.41
C PHE A 664 2.58 11.19 -5.84
N HIS A 665 1.82 12.19 -6.22
CA HIS A 665 0.53 12.07 -6.88
C HIS A 665 0.60 12.80 -8.23
N MET A 666 -0.08 12.30 -9.25
CA MET A 666 -0.14 12.96 -10.54
C MET A 666 -1.53 12.85 -11.18
N GLU A 667 -1.93 13.92 -11.86
CA GLU A 667 -3.14 13.98 -12.64
C GLU A 667 -2.87 14.62 -14.01
N GLN A 668 -3.64 14.28 -15.02
CA GLN A 668 -3.47 14.85 -16.34
C GLN A 668 -3.87 16.33 -16.33
N ALA A 669 -2.98 17.21 -16.80
CA ALA A 669 -3.22 18.64 -16.90
C ALA A 669 -3.74 19.03 -18.29
N HIS A 670 -2.95 18.80 -19.33
CA HIS A 670 -3.24 19.16 -20.71
C HIS A 670 -2.31 18.41 -21.67
N TYR A 671 -2.47 18.61 -22.96
CA TYR A 671 -1.54 18.17 -23.99
C TYR A 671 -0.66 19.32 -24.47
N ASP A 672 0.66 19.09 -24.64
CA ASP A 672 1.60 20.06 -25.20
C ASP A 672 2.41 19.43 -26.35
N ILE A 673 3.05 20.29 -27.16
CA ILE A 673 3.81 19.86 -28.33
C ILE A 673 5.09 19.13 -27.89
N VAL A 674 5.29 17.93 -28.41
CA VAL A 674 6.54 17.17 -28.21
C VAL A 674 7.71 17.89 -28.85
N PRO A 675 8.85 18.08 -28.17
CA PRO A 675 10.06 18.64 -28.78
C PRO A 675 10.50 17.86 -30.01
N HIS A 676 10.96 18.56 -31.04
CA HIS A 676 11.24 17.98 -32.37
C HIS A 676 12.16 16.76 -32.33
N ASN A 677 13.24 16.84 -31.56
CA ASN A 677 14.23 15.75 -31.40
C ASN A 677 13.63 14.47 -30.74
N ILE A 678 12.60 14.63 -29.94
CA ILE A 678 11.88 13.51 -29.29
C ILE A 678 10.80 12.99 -30.25
N ALA A 679 10.09 13.90 -30.92
CA ALA A 679 9.08 13.54 -31.90
C ALA A 679 9.65 12.68 -33.05
N GLU A 680 10.85 13.02 -33.56
CA GLU A 680 11.53 12.21 -34.58
C GLU A 680 11.80 10.77 -34.12
N LYS A 681 12.20 10.58 -32.87
CA LYS A 681 12.41 9.23 -32.30
C LYS A 681 11.11 8.44 -32.22
N ILE A 682 10.04 9.07 -31.70
CA ILE A 682 8.73 8.43 -31.57
C ILE A 682 8.18 8.02 -32.96
N ILE A 683 8.36 8.87 -33.98
CA ILE A 683 7.93 8.59 -35.35
C ILE A 683 8.76 7.45 -35.97
N ALA A 684 10.07 7.38 -35.67
CA ALA A 684 10.96 6.35 -36.21
C ALA A 684 10.74 4.96 -35.58
N GLU A 685 10.23 4.90 -34.36
CA GLU A 685 9.95 3.64 -33.62
C GLU A 685 8.62 2.98 -34.05
N ARG A 686 7.82 3.64 -34.86
CA ARG A 686 6.54 3.16 -35.41
C ARG A 686 6.64 2.81 -36.89
#